data_2a218f9c0bb1105c95a496c0c6c1bd59
#
_entry.id   2a218f9c0bb1105c95a496c0c6c1bd59
#
_cell.length_a   1.000
_cell.length_b   1.000
_cell.length_c   1.000
_cell.angle_alpha   90.00
_cell.angle_beta   90.00
_cell.angle_gamma   90.00
#
_symmetry.space_group_name_H-M   'P 1'
#
loop_
_entity.id
_entity.type
_entity.pdbx_description
1 polymer ?
#
loop_
_entity_poly.entity_id
_entity_poly.type
_entity_poly.pdbx_seq_one_letter_code
_entity_poly.pdbx_strand_id
1 'polypeptide(L)'
;MKKIILVDGNNLLFRSYYATAYTGNVMKNSKGFPTNALYGLVTMINKIILEEKPNYIAVAFDIGKNFRKCKYDFYKEGRQQTPDDLKKQMPYARKLLNKMGIKTLELEPYEADDIIGTLASEVERDDNFIATIVSSDKDLLQLLSEQVDIKLLKQKDYIRYNPKTFYDDYKINPINMIDLKALAGDPSDNIPGVKGIGEKTALSLLQKYPTIEEIYNHIDEIKGKTKEKLIIDKDNAFMSKKIATIYREVPIDLNLEDYKYEHIESDELYEMYEELEFYSLMKTFKEKPKEKEFSFVEINTCDDISLEDEMSFYIELDQTNYHDGNIIGMGVSTKNNNYFVKKDLIKDVLDKIKDKVLYTFEQKKNIVALNYQNITCPDVNYDLSIAASILNYDFKDDIAYLMNKDKYQATFYHEIKDFTLNENLKKEIAKKANYILQTRDSYISKLKIDDEFELYEKIEMPLVKVLADMEITGVKVDKSVLDEMKAETKKKIDILTDEIYELDGMEFNIASPKQLGEVLFEKLGLPGGKKGTKTYKTDVKVLNKLVNAHPIIKKILAYRNLSKIYSTYLEGLETYIKKDGKIHTIFKQNYTRTGRLSSIEPNLQNIPARDEEGRKVRKAFLPVNDLILSVDYSQIELRLLAHISKSEDLIKAFVNGEDIHTKVAADIHEIDEKEVTKSMRSTAKAVIFGIVYGISGYGLGENLEISIKDAKKFIDKYYELYPGVKTYMKEIVDFAHENGYVRTLFKRKRVIDELNNANYMVRQTGERIALNTPIQGTSADIIKKAMVEVYEAFKKENIKTKMIIQVHDELIFDVVKEEKERVEKIVKDKMENVIKLSVPLKVSADYGINWYDAK
;
A
#
# COMPACT_ATOMS: atom_id res chain seq x y z
N MET A 1 28.86 -10.68 -36.31
CA MET A 1 29.51 -10.95 -35.04
C MET A 1 28.47 -11.49 -34.06
N LYS A 2 28.83 -12.51 -33.26
CA LYS A 2 28.02 -13.06 -32.21
C LYS A 2 28.07 -12.14 -31.01
N LYS A 3 26.92 -11.85 -30.40
CA LYS A 3 26.82 -10.90 -29.29
C LYS A 3 26.65 -11.65 -27.97
N ILE A 4 27.57 -11.43 -27.02
CA ILE A 4 27.44 -11.89 -25.64
C ILE A 4 27.13 -10.75 -24.70
N ILE A 5 26.20 -10.97 -23.77
CA ILE A 5 25.93 -10.07 -22.65
C ILE A 5 26.56 -10.64 -21.38
N LEU A 6 27.39 -9.85 -20.74
CA LEU A 6 28.03 -10.18 -19.45
C LEU A 6 27.39 -9.32 -18.37
N VAL A 7 26.77 -9.97 -17.39
CA VAL A 7 25.98 -9.28 -16.37
C VAL A 7 26.59 -9.46 -14.99
N ASP A 8 26.75 -8.37 -14.27
CA ASP A 8 27.01 -8.38 -12.84
C ASP A 8 25.71 -8.68 -12.08
N GLY A 9 25.56 -9.94 -11.68
CA GLY A 9 24.37 -10.48 -11.06
C GLY A 9 24.11 -9.91 -9.66
N ASN A 10 25.17 -9.70 -8.88
CA ASN A 10 25.04 -9.08 -7.56
C ASN A 10 24.54 -7.65 -7.68
N ASN A 11 25.13 -6.87 -8.56
CA ASN A 11 24.74 -5.48 -8.79
C ASN A 11 23.26 -5.38 -9.19
N LEU A 12 22.81 -6.20 -10.14
CA LEU A 12 21.40 -6.21 -10.57
C LEU A 12 20.48 -6.64 -9.42
N LEU A 13 20.86 -7.65 -8.65
CA LEU A 13 20.04 -8.16 -7.54
C LEU A 13 19.90 -7.14 -6.41
N PHE A 14 21.01 -6.52 -6.00
CA PHE A 14 21.00 -5.42 -5.01
C PHE A 14 20.17 -4.23 -5.49
N ARG A 15 20.37 -3.83 -6.74
CA ARG A 15 19.59 -2.75 -7.35
C ARG A 15 18.09 -3.05 -7.34
N SER A 16 17.70 -4.28 -7.71
CA SER A 16 16.30 -4.73 -7.72
C SER A 16 15.70 -4.72 -6.32
N TYR A 17 16.47 -5.16 -5.32
CA TYR A 17 16.05 -5.10 -3.93
C TYR A 17 15.77 -3.68 -3.46
N TYR A 18 16.74 -2.78 -3.62
CA TYR A 18 16.63 -1.41 -3.14
C TYR A 18 15.64 -0.55 -3.93
N ALA A 19 15.29 -0.91 -5.15
CA ALA A 19 14.26 -0.22 -5.93
C ALA A 19 12.89 -0.20 -5.22
N THR A 20 12.59 -1.23 -4.42
CA THR A 20 11.32 -1.37 -3.68
C THR A 20 11.48 -1.26 -2.17
N ALA A 21 12.63 -1.63 -1.61
CA ALA A 21 12.87 -1.61 -0.16
C ALA A 21 12.76 -0.20 0.46
N TYR A 22 13.09 0.86 -0.28
CA TYR A 22 12.96 2.25 0.19
C TYR A 22 11.50 2.70 0.38
N THR A 23 10.54 2.05 -0.25
CA THR A 23 9.11 2.39 -0.09
C THR A 23 8.48 1.73 1.13
N GLY A 24 9.22 0.90 1.85
CA GLY A 24 8.74 0.17 3.03
C GLY A 24 7.90 -1.07 2.71
N ASN A 25 7.61 -1.34 1.45
CA ASN A 25 6.80 -2.46 1.00
C ASN A 25 7.68 -3.47 0.25
N VAL A 26 8.33 -4.38 0.99
CA VAL A 26 9.06 -5.49 0.38
C VAL A 26 8.03 -6.51 -0.11
N MET A 27 7.97 -6.72 -1.43
CA MET A 27 7.11 -7.75 -2.02
C MET A 27 7.48 -9.12 -1.47
N LYS A 28 6.50 -9.84 -0.95
CA LYS A 28 6.64 -11.21 -0.42
C LYS A 28 5.58 -12.09 -1.05
N ASN A 29 5.87 -13.38 -1.18
CA ASN A 29 4.85 -14.35 -1.52
C ASN A 29 3.96 -14.65 -0.30
N SER A 30 2.89 -15.40 -0.49
CA SER A 30 1.92 -15.77 0.56
C SER A 30 2.50 -16.52 1.75
N LYS A 31 3.69 -17.12 1.59
CA LYS A 31 4.44 -17.80 2.66
C LYS A 31 5.37 -16.83 3.42
N GLY A 32 5.33 -15.53 3.12
CA GLY A 32 6.18 -14.52 3.72
C GLY A 32 7.62 -14.49 3.20
N PHE A 33 7.94 -15.27 2.15
CA PHE A 33 9.26 -15.24 1.53
C PHE A 33 9.43 -13.97 0.70
N PRO A 34 10.52 -13.19 0.88
CA PRO A 34 10.76 -11.97 0.12
C PRO A 34 11.05 -12.30 -1.35
N THR A 35 10.42 -11.59 -2.28
CA THR A 35 10.49 -11.89 -3.72
C THR A 35 10.83 -10.67 -4.58
N ASN A 36 10.89 -9.48 -3.99
CA ASN A 36 11.10 -8.22 -4.68
C ASN A 36 12.39 -8.16 -5.51
N ALA A 37 13.51 -8.65 -4.97
CA ALA A 37 14.79 -8.65 -5.69
C ALA A 37 14.76 -9.62 -6.87
N LEU A 38 14.15 -10.80 -6.71
CA LEU A 38 14.01 -11.80 -7.76
C LEU A 38 13.12 -11.31 -8.90
N TYR A 39 11.97 -10.73 -8.57
CA TYR A 39 11.07 -10.16 -9.56
C TYR A 39 11.74 -9.04 -10.37
N GLY A 40 12.43 -8.14 -9.67
CA GLY A 40 13.18 -7.06 -10.31
C GLY A 40 14.32 -7.58 -11.19
N LEU A 41 15.06 -8.58 -10.73
CA LEU A 41 16.14 -9.22 -11.50
C LEU A 41 15.62 -9.80 -12.82
N VAL A 42 14.57 -10.64 -12.76
CA VAL A 42 13.97 -11.24 -13.97
C VAL A 42 13.45 -10.18 -14.93
N THR A 43 12.77 -9.18 -14.40
CA THR A 43 12.25 -8.08 -15.23
C THR A 43 13.37 -7.31 -15.94
N MET A 44 14.48 -7.03 -15.23
CA MET A 44 15.64 -6.35 -15.82
C MET A 44 16.34 -7.22 -16.85
N ILE A 45 16.54 -8.50 -16.58
CA ILE A 45 17.15 -9.46 -17.53
C ILE A 45 16.29 -9.57 -18.79
N ASN A 46 14.98 -9.75 -18.65
CA ASN A 46 14.06 -9.79 -19.80
C ASN A 46 14.13 -8.50 -20.63
N LYS A 47 14.21 -7.34 -19.98
CA LYS A 47 14.39 -6.06 -20.65
C LYS A 47 15.70 -6.01 -21.42
N ILE A 48 16.81 -6.44 -20.82
CA ILE A 48 18.12 -6.50 -21.47
C ILE A 48 18.07 -7.42 -22.70
N ILE A 49 17.48 -8.61 -22.58
CA ILE A 49 17.31 -9.55 -23.68
C ILE A 49 16.52 -8.93 -24.85
N LEU A 50 15.41 -8.25 -24.54
CA LEU A 50 14.58 -7.60 -25.57
C LEU A 50 15.30 -6.46 -26.29
N GLU A 51 16.05 -5.64 -25.56
CA GLU A 51 16.77 -4.47 -26.10
C GLU A 51 18.02 -4.88 -26.88
N GLU A 52 18.82 -5.79 -26.31
CA GLU A 52 20.14 -6.11 -26.83
C GLU A 52 20.16 -7.32 -27.79
N LYS A 53 19.11 -8.15 -27.77
CA LYS A 53 18.92 -9.36 -28.61
C LYS A 53 20.19 -10.23 -28.67
N PRO A 54 20.72 -10.68 -27.54
CA PRO A 54 21.98 -11.40 -27.47
C PRO A 54 21.88 -12.82 -28.04
N ASN A 55 23.01 -13.33 -28.55
CA ASN A 55 23.16 -14.75 -28.87
C ASN A 55 23.62 -15.55 -27.66
N TYR A 56 24.32 -14.88 -26.72
CA TYR A 56 24.94 -15.49 -25.55
C TYR A 56 24.75 -14.61 -24.32
N ILE A 57 24.55 -15.20 -23.14
CA ILE A 57 24.41 -14.48 -21.85
C ILE A 57 25.16 -15.23 -20.77
N ALA A 58 25.97 -14.52 -20.01
CA ALA A 58 26.56 -15.00 -18.76
C ALA A 58 26.28 -14.01 -17.64
N VAL A 59 25.93 -14.54 -16.44
CA VAL A 59 25.69 -13.72 -15.25
C VAL A 59 26.69 -14.17 -14.17
N ALA A 60 27.57 -13.25 -13.76
CA ALA A 60 28.57 -13.51 -12.73
C ALA A 60 28.06 -13.09 -11.34
N PHE A 61 28.40 -13.86 -10.32
CA PHE A 61 28.07 -13.60 -8.93
C PHE A 61 29.32 -13.69 -8.04
N ASP A 62 29.33 -12.88 -6.98
CA ASP A 62 30.29 -13.02 -5.90
C ASP A 62 29.93 -14.20 -5.00
N ILE A 63 30.94 -14.95 -4.55
CA ILE A 63 30.78 -16.02 -3.57
C ILE A 63 31.95 -16.01 -2.57
N GLY A 64 31.65 -16.26 -1.31
CA GLY A 64 32.63 -16.45 -0.27
C GLY A 64 33.56 -15.27 0.01
N LYS A 65 34.81 -15.55 0.37
CA LYS A 65 35.83 -14.53 0.64
C LYS A 65 36.67 -14.31 -0.62
N ASN A 66 36.78 -13.02 -1.04
CA ASN A 66 37.62 -12.68 -2.18
C ASN A 66 39.12 -12.58 -1.78
N PHE A 67 40.02 -12.78 -2.75
CA PHE A 67 41.46 -12.75 -2.53
C PHE A 67 41.97 -11.35 -2.14
N ARG A 68 41.27 -10.25 -2.58
CA ARG A 68 41.64 -8.90 -2.22
C ARG A 68 41.44 -8.67 -0.72
N LYS A 69 40.31 -9.11 -0.17
CA LYS A 69 40.02 -9.04 1.27
C LYS A 69 40.93 -9.93 2.11
N CYS A 70 41.32 -11.09 1.58
CA CYS A 70 42.30 -11.95 2.24
C CYS A 70 43.70 -11.31 2.34
N LYS A 71 44.05 -10.42 1.39
CA LYS A 71 45.32 -9.73 1.33
C LYS A 71 45.31 -8.35 1.99
N TYR A 72 44.16 -7.69 1.99
CA TYR A 72 43.97 -6.33 2.49
C TYR A 72 42.74 -6.28 3.37
N ASP A 73 42.90 -6.39 4.69
CA ASP A 73 41.78 -6.50 5.66
C ASP A 73 40.81 -5.31 5.59
N PHE A 74 41.32 -4.15 5.26
CA PHE A 74 40.52 -2.91 5.12
C PHE A 74 39.65 -2.90 3.84
N TYR A 75 39.92 -3.71 2.85
CA TYR A 75 39.16 -3.70 1.59
C TYR A 75 37.68 -4.06 1.83
N LYS A 76 36.79 -3.19 1.35
CA LYS A 76 35.33 -3.27 1.60
C LYS A 76 34.95 -3.32 3.10
N GLU A 77 35.84 -2.83 4.00
CA GLU A 77 35.50 -2.63 5.41
C GLU A 77 34.52 -1.47 5.55
N GLY A 78 33.48 -1.63 6.39
CA GLY A 78 32.43 -0.65 6.57
C GLY A 78 31.27 -0.73 5.57
N ARG A 79 31.27 -1.61 4.57
CA ARG A 79 30.08 -1.89 3.78
C ARG A 79 28.97 -2.40 4.70
N GLN A 80 27.77 -1.87 4.53
CA GLN A 80 26.58 -2.35 5.27
C GLN A 80 26.35 -3.84 5.03
N GLN A 81 25.96 -4.55 6.08
CA GLN A 81 25.63 -5.96 5.95
C GLN A 81 24.45 -6.14 4.98
N THR A 82 24.56 -7.16 4.14
CA THR A 82 23.46 -7.53 3.25
C THR A 82 22.20 -7.83 4.06
N PRO A 83 21.05 -7.18 3.76
CA PRO A 83 19.81 -7.43 4.45
C PRO A 83 19.42 -8.91 4.43
N ASP A 84 18.88 -9.43 5.52
CA ASP A 84 18.54 -10.85 5.62
C ASP A 84 17.49 -11.29 4.59
N ASP A 85 16.53 -10.39 4.26
CA ASP A 85 15.57 -10.65 3.20
C ASP A 85 16.22 -10.76 1.81
N LEU A 86 17.32 -10.07 1.56
CA LEU A 86 18.08 -10.21 0.32
C LEU A 86 18.94 -11.49 0.33
N LYS A 87 19.59 -11.81 1.46
CA LYS A 87 20.36 -13.06 1.60
C LYS A 87 19.52 -14.30 1.27
N LYS A 88 18.24 -14.32 1.70
CA LYS A 88 17.32 -15.43 1.39
C LYS A 88 17.05 -15.55 -0.12
N GLN A 89 17.04 -14.46 -0.85
CA GLN A 89 16.76 -14.43 -2.29
C GLN A 89 17.98 -14.80 -3.17
N MET A 90 19.20 -14.60 -2.68
CA MET A 90 20.42 -14.82 -3.48
C MET A 90 20.57 -16.26 -4.05
N PRO A 91 20.30 -17.35 -3.31
CA PRO A 91 20.34 -18.71 -3.88
C PRO A 91 19.26 -18.95 -4.94
N TYR A 92 18.07 -18.32 -4.75
CA TYR A 92 16.97 -18.42 -5.72
C TYR A 92 17.28 -17.69 -7.02
N ALA A 93 18.02 -16.59 -6.98
CA ALA A 93 18.41 -15.85 -8.18
C ALA A 93 19.18 -16.72 -9.17
N ARG A 94 20.15 -17.50 -8.68
CA ARG A 94 20.94 -18.41 -9.50
C ARG A 94 20.09 -19.52 -10.12
N LYS A 95 19.26 -20.17 -9.28
CA LYS A 95 18.33 -21.22 -9.75
C LYS A 95 17.39 -20.70 -10.83
N LEU A 96 16.86 -19.50 -10.62
CA LEU A 96 15.91 -18.86 -11.51
C LEU A 96 16.54 -18.56 -12.88
N LEU A 97 17.72 -17.94 -12.90
CA LEU A 97 18.44 -17.65 -14.13
C LEU A 97 18.81 -18.92 -14.91
N ASN A 98 19.28 -19.96 -14.22
CA ASN A 98 19.59 -21.23 -14.86
C ASN A 98 18.35 -21.90 -15.48
N LYS A 99 17.18 -21.82 -14.83
CA LYS A 99 15.92 -22.30 -15.41
C LYS A 99 15.42 -21.43 -16.57
N MET A 100 15.84 -20.16 -16.66
CA MET A 100 15.62 -19.29 -17.81
C MET A 100 16.59 -19.56 -18.99
N GLY A 101 17.47 -20.56 -18.87
CA GLY A 101 18.52 -20.87 -19.89
C GLY A 101 19.72 -19.94 -19.85
N ILE A 102 19.94 -19.27 -18.72
CA ILE A 102 21.05 -18.32 -18.55
C ILE A 102 22.09 -18.93 -17.61
N LYS A 103 23.29 -19.11 -18.10
CA LYS A 103 24.41 -19.68 -17.31
C LYS A 103 24.88 -18.68 -16.26
N THR A 104 24.95 -19.12 -15.01
CA THR A 104 25.48 -18.34 -13.90
C THR A 104 26.89 -18.81 -13.54
N LEU A 105 27.78 -17.87 -13.22
CA LEU A 105 29.16 -18.12 -12.87
C LEU A 105 29.47 -17.55 -11.49
N GLU A 106 30.22 -18.33 -10.73
CA GLU A 106 30.77 -17.92 -9.44
C GLU A 106 31.98 -18.82 -9.13
N LEU A 107 33.06 -18.25 -8.63
CA LEU A 107 34.25 -19.01 -8.26
C LEU A 107 35.04 -18.33 -7.15
N GLU A 108 35.08 -18.91 -5.96
CA GLU A 108 35.94 -18.42 -4.88
C GLU A 108 37.42 -18.68 -5.23
N PRO A 109 38.36 -17.74 -5.01
CA PRO A 109 38.19 -16.48 -4.27
C PRO A 109 38.02 -15.23 -5.17
N TYR A 110 37.48 -15.35 -6.36
CA TYR A 110 37.37 -14.27 -7.33
C TYR A 110 36.00 -13.54 -7.19
N GLU A 111 35.99 -12.24 -7.55
CA GLU A 111 34.78 -11.43 -7.59
C GLU A 111 34.09 -11.54 -8.97
N ALA A 112 32.81 -11.17 -9.04
CA ALA A 112 32.06 -11.14 -10.30
C ALA A 112 32.76 -10.32 -11.38
N ASP A 113 33.39 -9.20 -10.99
CA ASP A 113 34.15 -8.33 -11.91
C ASP A 113 35.36 -9.04 -12.52
N ASP A 114 36.03 -9.91 -11.76
CA ASP A 114 37.17 -10.69 -12.27
C ASP A 114 36.71 -11.76 -13.29
N ILE A 115 35.57 -12.39 -13.03
CA ILE A 115 34.95 -13.34 -13.96
C ILE A 115 34.52 -12.63 -15.23
N ILE A 116 33.84 -11.46 -15.12
CA ILE A 116 33.46 -10.63 -16.27
C ILE A 116 34.70 -10.19 -17.04
N GLY A 117 35.75 -9.73 -16.35
CA GLY A 117 37.01 -9.32 -16.97
C GLY A 117 37.69 -10.43 -17.74
N THR A 118 37.64 -11.66 -17.20
CA THR A 118 38.19 -12.84 -17.85
C THR A 118 37.43 -13.20 -19.14
N LEU A 119 36.08 -13.20 -19.09
CA LEU A 119 35.26 -13.45 -20.28
C LEU A 119 35.40 -12.33 -21.31
N ALA A 120 35.52 -11.06 -20.87
CA ALA A 120 35.78 -9.94 -21.77
C ALA A 120 37.13 -10.12 -22.51
N SER A 121 38.18 -10.61 -21.82
CA SER A 121 39.44 -10.87 -22.44
C SER A 121 39.36 -12.03 -23.44
N GLU A 122 38.49 -13.01 -23.23
CA GLU A 122 38.29 -14.09 -24.18
C GLU A 122 37.53 -13.60 -25.43
N VAL A 123 36.56 -12.71 -25.26
CA VAL A 123 35.88 -12.00 -26.38
C VAL A 123 36.92 -11.22 -27.20
N GLU A 124 37.89 -10.55 -26.59
CA GLU A 124 38.95 -9.78 -27.27
C GLU A 124 39.93 -10.68 -28.09
N ARG A 125 39.95 -12.02 -27.79
CA ARG A 125 40.77 -12.99 -28.55
C ARG A 125 40.02 -13.64 -29.72
N ASP A 126 38.71 -13.49 -29.81
CA ASP A 126 37.89 -14.07 -30.89
C ASP A 126 37.15 -12.98 -31.67
N ASP A 127 37.64 -12.71 -32.87
CA ASP A 127 37.05 -11.68 -33.78
C ASP A 127 35.58 -11.93 -34.16
N ASN A 128 35.03 -13.12 -33.85
CA ASN A 128 33.65 -13.44 -34.14
C ASN A 128 32.67 -12.90 -33.07
N PHE A 129 33.19 -12.49 -31.92
CA PHE A 129 32.38 -12.06 -30.77
C PHE A 129 32.50 -10.57 -30.48
N ILE A 130 31.42 -10.02 -29.96
CA ILE A 130 31.38 -8.71 -29.29
C ILE A 130 30.67 -8.88 -27.94
N ALA A 131 31.08 -8.11 -26.94
CA ALA A 131 30.45 -8.15 -25.63
C ALA A 131 29.77 -6.82 -25.27
N THR A 132 28.67 -6.90 -24.53
CA THR A 132 28.14 -5.75 -23.79
C THR A 132 28.09 -6.13 -22.31
N ILE A 133 28.86 -5.44 -21.47
CA ILE A 133 28.81 -5.60 -20.00
C ILE A 133 27.67 -4.75 -19.45
N VAL A 134 26.89 -5.32 -18.53
CA VAL A 134 25.76 -4.64 -17.85
C VAL A 134 26.00 -4.60 -16.36
N SER A 135 26.26 -3.42 -15.81
CA SER A 135 26.43 -3.16 -14.37
C SER A 135 26.19 -1.68 -14.08
N SER A 136 26.08 -1.29 -12.82
CA SER A 136 26.17 0.10 -12.38
C SER A 136 27.58 0.45 -11.84
N ASP A 137 28.49 -0.51 -11.82
CA ASP A 137 29.85 -0.33 -11.35
C ASP A 137 30.73 0.35 -12.41
N LYS A 138 31.37 1.44 -12.02
CA LYS A 138 32.29 2.17 -12.89
C LYS A 138 33.65 1.50 -13.03
N ASP A 139 33.99 0.59 -12.16
CA ASP A 139 35.29 -0.09 -12.19
C ASP A 139 35.42 -0.98 -13.43
N LEU A 140 34.29 -1.52 -13.90
CA LEU A 140 34.22 -2.26 -15.15
C LEU A 140 34.55 -1.42 -16.40
N LEU A 141 34.54 -0.06 -16.32
CA LEU A 141 34.94 0.80 -17.44
C LEU A 141 36.39 0.60 -17.91
N GLN A 142 37.25 0.02 -17.06
CA GLN A 142 38.61 -0.41 -17.43
C GLN A 142 38.64 -1.53 -18.49
N LEU A 143 37.52 -2.22 -18.71
CA LEU A 143 37.37 -3.35 -19.62
C LEU A 143 36.92 -2.93 -21.04
N LEU A 144 36.64 -1.64 -21.27
CA LEU A 144 36.21 -1.13 -22.59
C LEU A 144 37.28 -1.36 -23.63
N SER A 145 36.88 -1.93 -24.76
CA SER A 145 37.73 -2.13 -25.96
C SER A 145 36.91 -1.99 -27.25
N GLU A 146 37.51 -2.20 -28.39
CA GLU A 146 36.80 -2.17 -29.69
C GLU A 146 35.70 -3.26 -29.78
N GLN A 147 35.84 -4.38 -29.02
CA GLN A 147 34.89 -5.48 -29.01
C GLN A 147 33.99 -5.49 -27.73
N VAL A 148 34.30 -4.63 -26.74
CA VAL A 148 33.61 -4.64 -25.43
C VAL A 148 33.01 -3.26 -25.12
N ASP A 149 31.70 -3.18 -25.11
CA ASP A 149 30.92 -2.01 -24.67
C ASP A 149 30.41 -2.21 -23.25
N ILE A 150 30.09 -1.10 -22.57
CA ILE A 150 29.46 -1.17 -21.24
C ILE A 150 28.16 -0.38 -21.22
N LYS A 151 27.08 -1.04 -20.80
CA LYS A 151 25.80 -0.46 -20.47
C LYS A 151 25.76 -0.14 -18.99
N LEU A 152 26.20 1.08 -18.62
CA LEU A 152 26.30 1.54 -17.24
C LEU A 152 24.92 2.01 -16.75
N LEU A 153 24.33 1.26 -15.80
CA LEU A 153 23.00 1.50 -15.28
C LEU A 153 22.95 2.74 -14.37
N LYS A 154 21.98 3.62 -14.58
CA LYS A 154 21.63 4.78 -13.74
C LYS A 154 20.26 4.57 -13.09
N GLN A 155 19.83 5.45 -12.19
CA GLN A 155 18.58 5.28 -11.43
C GLN A 155 17.33 4.98 -12.30
N LYS A 156 17.18 5.65 -13.43
CA LYS A 156 16.01 5.50 -14.33
C LYS A 156 16.38 5.14 -15.77
N ASP A 157 17.66 5.16 -16.11
CA ASP A 157 18.17 5.01 -17.46
C ASP A 157 19.55 4.35 -17.46
N TYR A 158 20.25 4.34 -18.57
CA TYR A 158 21.62 3.86 -18.68
C TYR A 158 22.45 4.75 -19.60
N ILE A 159 23.76 4.70 -19.43
CA ILE A 159 24.72 5.31 -20.36
C ILE A 159 25.48 4.17 -21.05
N ARG A 160 25.56 4.19 -22.37
CA ARG A 160 26.38 3.25 -23.13
C ARG A 160 27.75 3.85 -23.38
N TYR A 161 28.76 3.20 -22.86
CA TYR A 161 30.16 3.54 -23.11
C TYR A 161 30.78 2.57 -24.07
N ASN A 162 31.53 3.13 -25.04
CA ASN A 162 32.57 2.51 -25.81
C ASN A 162 33.88 3.32 -25.63
N PRO A 163 35.04 2.88 -26.15
CA PRO A 163 36.29 3.61 -25.93
C PRO A 163 36.22 5.10 -26.30
N LYS A 164 35.52 5.44 -27.39
CA LYS A 164 35.36 6.81 -27.86
C LYS A 164 34.49 7.66 -26.88
N THR A 165 33.31 7.20 -26.53
CA THR A 165 32.40 7.94 -25.64
C THR A 165 33.01 8.05 -24.23
N PHE A 166 33.76 7.05 -23.76
CA PHE A 166 34.52 7.12 -22.53
C PHE A 166 35.62 8.20 -22.60
N TYR A 167 36.40 8.22 -23.71
CA TYR A 167 37.44 9.24 -23.89
C TYR A 167 36.84 10.64 -23.99
N ASP A 168 35.66 10.77 -24.59
CA ASP A 168 34.96 12.06 -24.66
C ASP A 168 34.58 12.62 -23.29
N ASP A 169 34.22 11.75 -22.35
CA ASP A 169 33.83 12.15 -21.01
C ASP A 169 35.04 12.32 -20.06
N TYR A 170 35.98 11.39 -20.06
CA TYR A 170 37.07 11.33 -19.08
C TYR A 170 38.42 11.90 -19.59
N LYS A 171 38.60 12.00 -20.92
CA LYS A 171 39.86 12.45 -21.60
C LYS A 171 41.09 11.61 -21.22
N ILE A 172 40.90 10.36 -20.83
CA ILE A 172 41.90 9.30 -20.60
C ILE A 172 41.47 8.02 -21.33
N ASN A 173 42.38 7.08 -21.52
CA ASN A 173 42.02 5.77 -22.08
C ASN A 173 41.29 4.92 -21.03
N PRO A 174 40.37 3.99 -21.43
CA PRO A 174 39.64 3.15 -20.51
C PRO A 174 40.49 2.42 -19.46
N ILE A 175 41.59 1.86 -19.84
CA ILE A 175 42.51 1.14 -18.94
C ILE A 175 43.06 2.05 -17.83
N ASN A 176 43.18 3.36 -18.07
CA ASN A 176 43.66 4.30 -17.06
C ASN A 176 42.60 4.62 -15.97
N MET A 177 41.41 4.02 -16.04
CA MET A 177 40.45 4.02 -14.92
C MET A 177 41.09 3.40 -13.68
N ILE A 178 41.98 2.42 -13.86
CA ILE A 178 42.77 1.80 -12.78
C ILE A 178 43.65 2.87 -12.11
N ASP A 179 44.34 3.71 -12.89
CA ASP A 179 45.23 4.76 -12.39
C ASP A 179 44.43 5.90 -11.75
N LEU A 180 43.24 6.18 -12.27
CA LEU A 180 42.33 7.14 -11.68
C LEU A 180 41.92 6.73 -10.25
N LYS A 181 41.54 5.46 -10.08
CA LYS A 181 41.21 4.87 -8.75
C LYS A 181 42.44 4.78 -7.84
N ALA A 182 43.60 4.52 -8.40
CA ALA A 182 44.87 4.49 -7.66
C ALA A 182 45.22 5.84 -7.03
N LEU A 183 44.90 6.94 -7.71
CA LEU A 183 45.15 8.30 -7.23
C LEU A 183 44.02 8.83 -6.35
N ALA A 184 42.78 8.74 -6.83
CA ALA A 184 41.62 9.34 -6.17
C ALA A 184 41.10 8.51 -4.99
N GLY A 185 41.43 7.20 -4.96
CA GLY A 185 40.81 6.25 -4.05
C GLY A 185 39.37 5.91 -4.43
N ASP A 186 38.76 5.02 -3.66
CA ASP A 186 37.34 4.71 -3.72
C ASP A 186 36.77 4.50 -2.31
N PRO A 187 35.96 5.44 -1.82
CA PRO A 187 35.33 5.32 -0.51
C PRO A 187 34.35 4.14 -0.41
N SER A 188 33.72 3.70 -1.52
CA SER A 188 32.76 2.59 -1.50
C SER A 188 33.41 1.25 -1.25
N ASP A 189 34.66 1.09 -1.71
CA ASP A 189 35.48 -0.12 -1.54
C ASP A 189 36.59 0.04 -0.51
N ASN A 190 36.59 1.19 0.16
CA ASN A 190 37.62 1.58 1.13
C ASN A 190 39.05 1.53 0.54
N ILE A 191 39.19 1.93 -0.74
CA ILE A 191 40.47 2.06 -1.41
C ILE A 191 41.05 3.43 -1.07
N PRO A 192 42.25 3.52 -0.44
CA PRO A 192 42.73 4.78 0.15
C PRO A 192 43.13 5.84 -0.88
N GLY A 193 43.71 5.47 -1.98
CA GLY A 193 44.27 6.39 -2.94
C GLY A 193 45.40 7.24 -2.35
N VAL A 194 45.62 8.45 -2.92
CA VAL A 194 46.51 9.48 -2.41
C VAL A 194 45.69 10.50 -1.60
N LYS A 195 45.97 10.63 -0.33
CA LYS A 195 45.18 11.50 0.59
C LYS A 195 45.14 12.95 0.12
N GLY A 196 43.90 13.41 -0.14
CA GLY A 196 43.60 14.77 -0.60
C GLY A 196 43.84 15.02 -2.08
N ILE A 197 43.98 13.97 -2.89
CA ILE A 197 43.84 13.99 -4.34
C ILE A 197 42.45 13.40 -4.70
N GLY A 198 41.54 14.25 -5.18
CA GLY A 198 40.23 13.81 -5.66
C GLY A 198 40.23 13.59 -7.17
N GLU A 199 39.10 13.06 -7.68
CA GLU A 199 38.91 12.66 -9.09
C GLU A 199 39.35 13.74 -10.11
N LYS A 200 39.01 15.02 -9.88
CA LYS A 200 39.38 16.11 -10.78
C LYS A 200 40.90 16.31 -10.90
N THR A 201 41.59 16.24 -9.77
CA THR A 201 43.05 16.39 -9.72
C THR A 201 43.74 15.18 -10.33
N ALA A 202 43.24 13.99 -10.04
CA ALA A 202 43.72 12.74 -10.62
C ALA A 202 43.56 12.71 -12.15
N LEU A 203 42.41 13.09 -12.67
CA LEU A 203 42.17 13.21 -14.11
C LEU A 203 43.12 14.20 -14.78
N SER A 204 43.34 15.37 -14.15
CA SER A 204 44.27 16.39 -14.68
C SER A 204 45.70 15.86 -14.75
N LEU A 205 46.10 15.03 -13.80
CA LEU A 205 47.43 14.39 -13.80
C LEU A 205 47.52 13.32 -14.89
N LEU A 206 46.50 12.46 -15.02
CA LEU A 206 46.48 11.36 -15.99
C LEU A 206 46.33 11.83 -17.46
N GLN A 207 45.73 12.99 -17.67
CA GLN A 207 45.71 13.64 -19.00
C GLN A 207 47.09 14.09 -19.46
N LYS A 208 48.00 14.41 -18.50
CA LYS A 208 49.38 14.80 -18.81
C LYS A 208 50.33 13.58 -18.76
N TYR A 209 50.11 12.66 -17.82
CA TYR A 209 50.94 11.47 -17.60
C TYR A 209 49.98 10.27 -17.48
N PRO A 210 49.83 9.42 -18.51
CA PRO A 210 48.75 8.45 -18.60
C PRO A 210 48.67 7.40 -17.51
N THR A 211 49.77 7.12 -16.82
CA THR A 211 49.84 6.12 -15.73
C THR A 211 50.43 6.70 -14.44
N ILE A 212 50.16 6.05 -13.30
CA ILE A 212 50.79 6.48 -12.06
C ILE A 212 52.33 6.30 -12.12
N GLU A 213 52.83 5.29 -12.81
CA GLU A 213 54.27 5.08 -13.03
C GLU A 213 54.87 6.31 -13.73
N GLU A 214 54.23 6.83 -14.77
CA GLU A 214 54.67 8.03 -15.46
C GLU A 214 54.57 9.28 -14.63
N ILE A 215 53.51 9.42 -13.82
CA ILE A 215 53.36 10.51 -12.85
C ILE A 215 54.54 10.54 -11.89
N TYR A 216 54.94 9.38 -11.35
CA TYR A 216 56.07 9.32 -10.41
C TYR A 216 57.43 9.44 -11.10
N ASN A 217 57.58 9.04 -12.36
CA ASN A 217 58.79 9.28 -13.16
C ASN A 217 59.01 10.78 -13.46
N HIS A 218 57.88 11.53 -13.55
CA HIS A 218 57.92 12.98 -13.82
C HIS A 218 57.55 13.79 -12.53
N ILE A 219 57.73 13.24 -11.37
CA ILE A 219 57.32 13.86 -10.09
C ILE A 219 57.93 15.24 -9.86
N ASP A 220 59.14 15.47 -10.43
CA ASP A 220 59.83 16.76 -10.31
C ASP A 220 59.23 17.87 -11.13
N GLU A 221 58.44 17.57 -12.14
CA GLU A 221 57.68 18.50 -12.96
C GLU A 221 56.38 18.97 -12.26
N ILE A 222 55.90 18.23 -11.29
CA ILE A 222 54.70 18.53 -10.51
C ILE A 222 55.06 19.50 -9.36
N LYS A 223 54.30 20.60 -9.24
CA LYS A 223 54.61 21.66 -8.25
C LYS A 223 53.62 21.70 -7.08
N GLY A 224 54.08 22.23 -5.98
CA GLY A 224 53.23 22.57 -4.83
C GLY A 224 52.72 21.37 -4.05
N LYS A 225 51.63 21.54 -3.32
CA LYS A 225 51.06 20.53 -2.39
C LYS A 225 50.69 19.20 -3.06
N THR A 226 50.45 19.22 -4.37
CA THR A 226 50.14 17.97 -5.09
C THR A 226 51.36 17.06 -5.16
N LYS A 227 52.55 17.64 -5.43
CA LYS A 227 53.81 16.86 -5.39
C LYS A 227 54.05 16.24 -4.01
N GLU A 228 53.90 17.05 -2.97
CA GLU A 228 54.14 16.60 -1.58
C GLU A 228 53.21 15.41 -1.23
N LYS A 229 51.90 15.51 -1.57
CA LYS A 229 50.95 14.43 -1.34
C LYS A 229 51.32 13.17 -2.09
N LEU A 230 51.67 13.26 -3.36
CA LEU A 230 52.06 12.12 -4.19
C LEU A 230 53.30 11.41 -3.59
N ILE A 231 54.29 12.16 -3.12
CA ILE A 231 55.49 11.58 -2.50
C ILE A 231 55.15 10.86 -1.19
N ILE A 232 54.33 11.47 -0.34
CA ILE A 232 53.97 10.92 0.97
C ILE A 232 53.18 9.61 0.82
N ASP A 233 52.23 9.60 -0.07
CA ASP A 233 51.29 8.47 -0.23
C ASP A 233 51.60 7.53 -1.45
N LYS A 234 52.88 7.52 -1.89
CA LYS A 234 53.31 6.71 -3.04
C LYS A 234 52.92 5.23 -2.90
N ASP A 235 53.21 4.64 -1.75
CA ASP A 235 52.90 3.22 -1.52
C ASP A 235 51.39 2.97 -1.54
N ASN A 236 50.57 3.89 -0.99
CA ASN A 236 49.13 3.80 -1.07
C ASN A 236 48.60 3.87 -2.51
N ALA A 237 49.19 4.72 -3.37
CA ALA A 237 48.80 4.80 -4.77
C ALA A 237 49.04 3.46 -5.51
N PHE A 238 50.23 2.88 -5.35
CA PHE A 238 50.54 1.60 -6.00
C PHE A 238 49.75 0.43 -5.40
N MET A 239 49.52 0.41 -4.10
CA MET A 239 48.61 -0.55 -3.45
C MET A 239 47.21 -0.42 -4.00
N SER A 240 46.66 0.80 -4.06
CA SER A 240 45.32 1.09 -4.60
C SER A 240 45.20 0.65 -6.06
N LYS A 241 46.25 0.85 -6.88
CA LYS A 241 46.30 0.36 -8.26
C LYS A 241 46.12 -1.17 -8.30
N LYS A 242 46.83 -1.90 -7.45
CA LYS A 242 46.71 -3.38 -7.39
C LYS A 242 45.32 -3.83 -6.97
N ILE A 243 44.67 -3.12 -6.07
CA ILE A 243 43.33 -3.46 -5.59
C ILE A 243 42.28 -3.16 -6.67
N ALA A 244 42.40 -2.01 -7.34
CA ALA A 244 41.45 -1.56 -8.36
C ALA A 244 41.56 -2.32 -9.68
N THR A 245 42.65 -3.02 -9.91
CA THR A 245 42.87 -3.82 -11.14
C THR A 245 41.97 -5.07 -11.12
N ILE A 246 41.14 -5.22 -12.12
CA ILE A 246 40.34 -6.42 -12.37
C ILE A 246 41.26 -7.54 -12.85
N TYR A 247 41.18 -8.70 -12.20
CA TYR A 247 41.94 -9.89 -12.60
C TYR A 247 41.26 -10.57 -13.79
N ARG A 248 42.00 -10.83 -14.87
CA ARG A 248 41.47 -11.30 -16.15
C ARG A 248 41.85 -12.74 -16.53
N GLU A 249 42.31 -13.53 -15.55
CA GLU A 249 42.77 -14.88 -15.75
C GLU A 249 42.19 -15.87 -14.73
N VAL A 250 40.87 -15.67 -14.45
CA VAL A 250 40.14 -16.59 -13.55
C VAL A 250 40.05 -17.97 -14.19
N PRO A 251 40.32 -19.04 -13.46
CA PRO A 251 40.32 -20.43 -14.02
C PRO A 251 38.87 -20.95 -14.17
N ILE A 252 38.12 -20.35 -15.07
CA ILE A 252 36.76 -20.74 -15.46
C ILE A 252 36.81 -21.36 -16.87
N ASP A 253 35.68 -21.96 -17.27
CA ASP A 253 35.52 -22.42 -18.63
C ASP A 253 35.44 -21.20 -19.58
N LEU A 254 36.35 -21.12 -20.55
CA LEU A 254 36.51 -20.03 -21.49
C LEU A 254 35.80 -20.29 -22.83
N ASN A 255 35.15 -21.43 -23.01
CA ASN A 255 34.41 -21.71 -24.22
C ASN A 255 33.14 -20.82 -24.30
N LEU A 256 33.18 -19.74 -25.12
CA LEU A 256 32.10 -18.80 -25.25
C LEU A 256 30.80 -19.44 -25.80
N GLU A 257 30.90 -20.55 -26.51
CA GLU A 257 29.73 -21.29 -27.02
C GLU A 257 28.87 -21.88 -25.89
N ASP A 258 29.41 -22.10 -24.71
CA ASP A 258 28.73 -22.65 -23.56
C ASP A 258 27.76 -21.66 -22.91
N TYR A 259 27.82 -20.38 -23.27
CA TYR A 259 26.94 -19.30 -22.83
C TYR A 259 25.82 -18.98 -23.82
N LYS A 260 25.59 -19.86 -24.81
CA LYS A 260 24.54 -19.71 -25.80
C LYS A 260 23.18 -19.58 -25.09
N TYR A 261 22.45 -18.52 -25.42
CA TYR A 261 21.15 -18.26 -24.87
C TYR A 261 20.05 -18.80 -25.78
N GLU A 262 19.22 -19.64 -25.21
CA GLU A 262 17.99 -20.10 -25.83
C GLU A 262 16.85 -19.82 -24.83
N HIS A 263 15.81 -19.14 -25.28
CA HIS A 263 14.66 -18.89 -24.43
C HIS A 263 13.99 -20.21 -24.05
N ILE A 264 13.96 -20.50 -22.77
CA ILE A 264 13.39 -21.76 -22.22
C ILE A 264 12.04 -21.44 -21.59
N GLU A 265 10.99 -22.06 -22.10
CA GLU A 265 9.68 -22.14 -21.46
C GLU A 265 9.53 -23.60 -20.94
N SER A 266 9.94 -23.86 -19.69
CA SER A 266 9.83 -25.18 -19.08
C SER A 266 8.77 -25.20 -17.98
N ASP A 267 8.19 -26.36 -17.72
CA ASP A 267 7.29 -26.58 -16.58
C ASP A 267 7.97 -26.22 -15.25
N GLU A 268 9.27 -26.52 -15.13
CA GLU A 268 10.05 -26.19 -13.95
C GLU A 268 10.25 -24.68 -13.72
N LEU A 269 10.40 -23.89 -14.79
CA LEU A 269 10.45 -22.42 -14.69
C LEU A 269 9.07 -21.87 -14.33
N TYR A 270 8.04 -22.46 -14.91
CA TYR A 270 6.65 -22.10 -14.60
C TYR A 270 6.31 -22.37 -13.13
N GLU A 271 6.66 -23.57 -12.60
CA GLU A 271 6.50 -23.92 -11.18
C GLU A 271 7.27 -22.97 -10.25
N MET A 272 8.47 -22.57 -10.64
CA MET A 272 9.27 -21.63 -9.86
C MET A 272 8.65 -20.22 -9.85
N TYR A 273 8.11 -19.74 -10.97
CA TYR A 273 7.35 -18.50 -11.01
C TYR A 273 6.06 -18.58 -10.17
N GLU A 274 5.43 -19.74 -10.15
CA GLU A 274 4.25 -19.99 -9.32
C GLU A 274 4.62 -19.99 -7.83
N GLU A 275 5.70 -20.67 -7.41
CA GLU A 275 6.20 -20.65 -6.03
C GLU A 275 6.51 -19.24 -5.55
N LEU A 276 7.07 -18.42 -6.42
CA LEU A 276 7.41 -17.02 -6.15
C LEU A 276 6.24 -16.05 -6.34
N GLU A 277 5.09 -16.53 -6.83
CA GLU A 277 3.88 -15.74 -7.14
C GLU A 277 4.13 -14.65 -8.21
N PHE A 278 4.94 -14.95 -9.22
CA PHE A 278 5.25 -14.07 -10.34
C PHE A 278 4.22 -14.17 -11.46
N TYR A 279 2.95 -13.98 -11.13
CA TYR A 279 1.82 -14.18 -12.04
C TYR A 279 1.91 -13.39 -13.36
N SER A 280 2.49 -12.20 -13.34
CA SER A 280 2.71 -11.40 -14.55
C SER A 280 3.74 -12.02 -15.50
N LEU A 281 4.76 -12.71 -14.96
CA LEU A 281 5.78 -13.40 -15.75
C LEU A 281 5.26 -14.73 -16.30
N MET A 282 4.36 -15.40 -15.56
CA MET A 282 3.71 -16.64 -16.02
C MET A 282 2.88 -16.41 -17.30
N LYS A 283 2.39 -15.19 -17.53
CA LYS A 283 1.63 -14.83 -18.75
C LYS A 283 2.48 -14.78 -20.03
N THR A 284 3.78 -14.76 -19.91
CA THR A 284 4.66 -14.75 -21.09
C THR A 284 4.84 -16.13 -21.71
N PHE A 285 4.42 -17.19 -21.00
CA PHE A 285 4.47 -18.56 -21.50
C PHE A 285 3.43 -18.79 -22.60
N LYS A 286 3.85 -19.32 -23.71
CA LYS A 286 2.98 -19.64 -24.85
C LYS A 286 2.11 -20.86 -24.60
N GLU A 287 2.67 -21.86 -23.91
CA GLU A 287 1.95 -23.06 -23.48
C GLU A 287 1.89 -23.07 -21.96
N LYS A 288 0.67 -23.11 -21.42
CA LYS A 288 0.46 -23.33 -19.98
C LYS A 288 0.55 -24.84 -19.70
N PRO A 289 1.07 -25.28 -18.53
CA PRO A 289 0.97 -26.68 -18.13
C PRO A 289 -0.47 -27.17 -18.28
N LYS A 290 -0.65 -28.40 -18.76
CA LYS A 290 -1.99 -28.96 -18.98
C LYS A 290 -2.79 -28.94 -17.67
N GLU A 291 -3.83 -28.11 -17.63
CA GLU A 291 -4.79 -28.12 -16.53
C GLU A 291 -5.40 -29.51 -16.36
N LYS A 292 -5.67 -29.94 -15.12
CA LYS A 292 -6.63 -31.00 -14.87
C LYS A 292 -7.94 -30.63 -15.58
N GLU A 293 -8.43 -31.48 -16.41
CA GLU A 293 -9.59 -31.22 -17.26
C GLU A 293 -10.80 -30.88 -16.39
N PHE A 294 -11.12 -29.56 -16.26
CA PHE A 294 -12.31 -29.11 -15.55
C PHE A 294 -13.50 -29.21 -16.48
N SER A 295 -14.50 -30.01 -16.09
CA SER A 295 -15.76 -30.20 -16.85
C SER A 295 -16.92 -29.50 -16.15
N PHE A 296 -17.81 -28.95 -16.94
CA PHE A 296 -19.06 -28.36 -16.50
C PHE A 296 -20.20 -28.71 -17.50
N VAL A 297 -21.42 -28.56 -17.03
CA VAL A 297 -22.62 -28.75 -17.84
C VAL A 297 -23.36 -27.42 -17.94
N GLU A 298 -23.63 -26.96 -19.15
CA GLU A 298 -24.56 -25.84 -19.38
C GLU A 298 -25.99 -26.40 -19.27
N ILE A 299 -26.81 -25.88 -18.37
CA ILE A 299 -28.18 -26.33 -18.16
C ILE A 299 -29.16 -25.60 -19.08
N ASN A 300 -30.19 -26.30 -19.49
CA ASN A 300 -31.30 -25.78 -20.29
C ASN A 300 -32.55 -25.53 -19.44
N THR A 301 -32.71 -26.26 -18.35
CA THR A 301 -33.80 -26.12 -17.37
C THR A 301 -33.23 -26.23 -15.97
N CYS A 302 -33.94 -25.72 -14.97
CA CYS A 302 -33.52 -25.88 -13.58
C CYS A 302 -33.47 -27.36 -13.13
N ASP A 303 -34.18 -28.24 -13.82
CA ASP A 303 -34.24 -29.68 -13.50
C ASP A 303 -32.97 -30.43 -13.88
N ASP A 304 -32.14 -29.87 -14.74
CA ASP A 304 -30.85 -30.44 -15.12
C ASP A 304 -29.82 -30.41 -13.94
N ILE A 305 -30.10 -29.66 -12.86
CA ILE A 305 -29.22 -29.58 -11.68
C ILE A 305 -29.56 -30.71 -10.70
N SER A 306 -28.59 -31.56 -10.44
CA SER A 306 -28.63 -32.52 -9.34
C SER A 306 -28.45 -31.81 -8.01
N LEU A 307 -29.48 -31.88 -7.14
CA LEU A 307 -29.43 -31.27 -5.82
C LEU A 307 -28.57 -32.11 -4.86
N GLU A 308 -27.70 -31.46 -4.13
CA GLU A 308 -26.97 -32.04 -3.01
C GLU A 308 -27.19 -31.16 -1.76
N ASP A 309 -26.82 -31.65 -0.59
CA ASP A 309 -27.09 -30.94 0.67
C ASP A 309 -26.23 -29.66 0.78
N GLU A 310 -25.00 -29.69 0.28
CA GLU A 310 -24.08 -28.56 0.22
C GLU A 310 -23.84 -28.18 -1.24
N MET A 311 -24.01 -26.90 -1.54
CA MET A 311 -23.85 -26.37 -2.90
C MET A 311 -23.21 -24.99 -2.85
N SER A 312 -22.52 -24.60 -3.90
CA SER A 312 -22.01 -23.23 -4.04
C SER A 312 -22.53 -22.58 -5.30
N PHE A 313 -22.59 -21.26 -5.29
CA PHE A 313 -22.85 -20.48 -6.49
C PHE A 313 -21.99 -19.25 -6.60
N TYR A 314 -21.73 -18.79 -7.82
CA TYR A 314 -21.01 -17.57 -8.15
C TYR A 314 -21.74 -16.81 -9.27
N ILE A 315 -22.00 -15.52 -9.06
CA ILE A 315 -22.66 -14.67 -10.06
C ILE A 315 -21.62 -13.74 -10.68
N GLU A 316 -21.50 -13.78 -12.01
CA GLU A 316 -20.63 -12.89 -12.76
C GLU A 316 -21.40 -11.68 -13.28
N LEU A 317 -20.79 -10.49 -13.12
CA LEU A 317 -21.31 -9.20 -13.61
C LEU A 317 -20.35 -8.60 -14.63
N ASP A 318 -20.85 -7.76 -15.54
CA ASP A 318 -20.04 -7.07 -16.54
C ASP A 318 -19.35 -5.79 -16.00
N GLN A 319 -19.67 -5.36 -14.78
CA GLN A 319 -19.11 -4.17 -14.15
C GLN A 319 -18.81 -4.42 -12.67
N THR A 320 -17.80 -3.71 -12.17
CA THR A 320 -17.44 -3.73 -10.74
C THR A 320 -18.46 -3.03 -9.86
N ASN A 321 -19.14 -1.99 -10.40
CA ASN A 321 -20.30 -1.39 -9.74
C ASN A 321 -21.54 -2.26 -9.98
N TYR A 322 -21.86 -3.08 -9.01
CA TYR A 322 -22.97 -4.03 -9.09
C TYR A 322 -24.37 -3.40 -8.99
N HIS A 323 -24.46 -2.09 -8.70
CA HIS A 323 -25.73 -1.36 -8.80
C HIS A 323 -26.13 -1.10 -10.25
N ASP A 324 -25.16 -1.04 -11.16
CA ASP A 324 -25.38 -0.77 -12.59
C ASP A 324 -24.98 -1.96 -13.49
N GLY A 325 -24.38 -3.00 -12.89
CA GLY A 325 -23.88 -4.17 -13.60
C GLY A 325 -24.98 -5.12 -14.11
N ASN A 326 -24.78 -5.64 -15.31
CA ASN A 326 -25.63 -6.70 -15.84
C ASN A 326 -25.11 -8.07 -15.39
N ILE A 327 -26.02 -8.95 -15.01
CA ILE A 327 -25.69 -10.35 -14.73
C ILE A 327 -25.39 -11.05 -16.05
N ILE A 328 -24.20 -11.64 -16.16
CA ILE A 328 -23.72 -12.39 -17.31
C ILE A 328 -24.16 -13.84 -17.23
N GLY A 329 -24.06 -14.45 -16.07
CA GLY A 329 -24.42 -15.81 -15.78
C GLY A 329 -24.07 -16.22 -14.36
N MET A 330 -24.40 -17.44 -14.02
CA MET A 330 -24.12 -18.01 -12.69
C MET A 330 -23.47 -19.39 -12.83
N GLY A 331 -22.42 -19.63 -12.06
CA GLY A 331 -21.88 -20.97 -11.82
C GLY A 331 -22.58 -21.60 -10.62
N VAL A 332 -22.83 -22.88 -10.67
CA VAL A 332 -23.31 -23.69 -9.55
C VAL A 332 -22.43 -24.92 -9.43
N SER A 333 -22.01 -25.29 -8.23
CA SER A 333 -21.24 -26.51 -8.00
C SER A 333 -21.82 -27.31 -6.85
N THR A 334 -21.79 -28.61 -7.07
CA THR A 334 -22.02 -29.66 -6.07
C THR A 334 -20.74 -30.46 -5.90
N LYS A 335 -20.68 -31.41 -4.98
CA LYS A 335 -19.52 -32.28 -4.80
C LYS A 335 -19.13 -33.02 -6.06
N ASN A 336 -20.12 -33.39 -6.88
CA ASN A 336 -19.95 -34.27 -8.02
C ASN A 336 -20.02 -33.56 -9.38
N ASN A 337 -20.68 -32.41 -9.47
CA ASN A 337 -20.95 -31.75 -10.74
C ASN A 337 -20.79 -30.24 -10.67
N ASN A 338 -20.43 -29.66 -11.81
CA ASN A 338 -20.33 -28.21 -12.00
C ASN A 338 -21.27 -27.79 -13.11
N TYR A 339 -21.97 -26.68 -12.93
CA TYR A 339 -22.99 -26.21 -13.86
C TYR A 339 -22.73 -24.74 -14.22
N PHE A 340 -23.04 -24.40 -15.47
CA PHE A 340 -23.22 -23.01 -15.89
C PHE A 340 -24.71 -22.75 -16.10
N VAL A 341 -25.20 -21.63 -15.55
CA VAL A 341 -26.60 -21.20 -15.57
C VAL A 341 -26.70 -19.89 -16.34
N LYS A 342 -27.50 -19.87 -17.40
CA LYS A 342 -27.82 -18.65 -18.16
C LYS A 342 -28.67 -17.71 -17.33
N LYS A 343 -28.58 -16.41 -17.63
CA LYS A 343 -29.27 -15.32 -16.92
C LYS A 343 -30.76 -15.63 -16.70
N ASP A 344 -31.45 -16.09 -17.73
CA ASP A 344 -32.89 -16.31 -17.69
C ASP A 344 -33.34 -17.45 -16.76
N LEU A 345 -32.44 -18.37 -16.42
CA LEU A 345 -32.69 -19.51 -15.54
C LEU A 345 -32.26 -19.25 -14.07
N ILE A 346 -31.58 -18.14 -13.81
CA ILE A 346 -31.00 -17.88 -12.47
C ILE A 346 -32.06 -17.87 -11.38
N LYS A 347 -33.21 -17.24 -11.64
CA LYS A 347 -34.30 -17.18 -10.68
C LYS A 347 -34.81 -18.59 -10.32
N ASP A 348 -35.11 -19.42 -11.31
CA ASP A 348 -35.65 -20.75 -11.08
C ASP A 348 -34.67 -21.67 -10.38
N VAL A 349 -33.38 -21.54 -10.73
CA VAL A 349 -32.30 -22.28 -10.06
C VAL A 349 -32.12 -21.83 -8.60
N LEU A 350 -32.08 -20.51 -8.31
CA LEU A 350 -31.98 -20.04 -6.96
C LEU A 350 -33.17 -20.43 -6.09
N ASP A 351 -34.40 -20.40 -6.65
CA ASP A 351 -35.61 -20.89 -5.98
C ASP A 351 -35.54 -22.39 -5.69
N LYS A 352 -34.92 -23.17 -6.57
CA LYS A 352 -34.75 -24.63 -6.41
C LYS A 352 -33.71 -24.99 -5.33
N ILE A 353 -32.65 -24.22 -5.20
CA ILE A 353 -31.52 -24.51 -4.27
C ILE A 353 -31.62 -23.78 -2.90
N LYS A 354 -32.58 -22.88 -2.71
CA LYS A 354 -32.67 -21.99 -1.53
C LYS A 354 -32.69 -22.66 -0.17
N ASP A 355 -33.20 -23.91 -0.13
CA ASP A 355 -33.34 -24.72 1.11
C ASP A 355 -32.10 -25.59 1.39
N LYS A 356 -31.04 -25.45 0.57
CA LYS A 356 -29.78 -26.16 0.73
C LYS A 356 -28.79 -25.35 1.55
N VAL A 357 -27.71 -25.99 1.99
CA VAL A 357 -26.56 -25.30 2.60
C VAL A 357 -25.76 -24.64 1.47
N LEU A 358 -25.79 -23.30 1.41
CA LEU A 358 -25.27 -22.54 0.27
C LEU A 358 -24.00 -21.79 0.63
N TYR A 359 -23.07 -21.76 -0.31
CA TYR A 359 -21.79 -21.06 -0.24
C TYR A 359 -21.64 -20.12 -1.43
N THR A 360 -21.03 -18.95 -1.21
CA THR A 360 -20.82 -17.96 -2.28
C THR A 360 -19.57 -17.12 -2.07
N PHE A 361 -19.37 -16.17 -2.98
CA PHE A 361 -18.39 -15.10 -2.90
C PHE A 361 -19.10 -13.75 -3.08
N GLU A 362 -18.86 -12.78 -2.17
CA GLU A 362 -19.51 -11.46 -2.16
C GLU A 362 -21.05 -11.53 -2.11
N GLN A 363 -21.60 -12.15 -1.07
CA GLN A 363 -23.05 -12.28 -0.88
C GLN A 363 -23.79 -10.95 -0.93
N LYS A 364 -23.21 -9.87 -0.37
CA LYS A 364 -23.80 -8.54 -0.45
C LYS A 364 -24.01 -8.07 -1.88
N LYS A 365 -22.99 -8.22 -2.73
CA LYS A 365 -23.07 -7.94 -4.18
C LYS A 365 -24.18 -8.74 -4.83
N ASN A 366 -24.27 -10.04 -4.50
CA ASN A 366 -25.27 -10.91 -5.06
C ASN A 366 -26.69 -10.47 -4.65
N ILE A 367 -26.91 -10.13 -3.37
CA ILE A 367 -28.21 -9.65 -2.90
C ILE A 367 -28.63 -8.38 -3.65
N VAL A 368 -27.73 -7.40 -3.76
CA VAL A 368 -28.03 -6.11 -4.39
C VAL A 368 -28.27 -6.26 -5.89
N ALA A 369 -27.38 -6.95 -6.60
CA ALA A 369 -27.50 -7.15 -8.05
C ALA A 369 -28.77 -7.93 -8.44
N LEU A 370 -29.12 -8.98 -7.69
CA LEU A 370 -30.34 -9.74 -7.92
C LEU A 370 -31.61 -8.94 -7.59
N ASN A 371 -31.58 -8.11 -6.55
CA ASN A 371 -32.70 -7.25 -6.19
C ASN A 371 -33.08 -6.30 -7.33
N TYR A 372 -32.12 -5.72 -8.05
CA TYR A 372 -32.37 -4.88 -9.22
C TYR A 372 -33.00 -5.65 -10.40
N GLN A 373 -32.92 -6.98 -10.40
CA GLN A 373 -33.58 -7.86 -11.36
C GLN A 373 -34.90 -8.45 -10.82
N ASN A 374 -35.39 -7.99 -9.66
CA ASN A 374 -36.53 -8.54 -8.93
C ASN A 374 -36.39 -10.04 -8.60
N ILE A 375 -35.17 -10.50 -8.34
CA ILE A 375 -34.88 -11.85 -7.93
C ILE A 375 -34.44 -11.83 -6.46
N THR A 376 -35.04 -12.72 -5.66
CA THR A 376 -34.63 -12.87 -4.25
C THR A 376 -33.37 -13.73 -4.18
N CYS A 377 -32.33 -13.21 -3.55
CA CYS A 377 -31.11 -13.97 -3.28
C CYS A 377 -31.34 -14.87 -2.07
N PRO A 378 -31.02 -16.16 -2.14
CA PRO A 378 -31.13 -17.06 -1.00
C PRO A 378 -30.13 -16.71 0.10
N ASP A 379 -30.45 -17.13 1.34
CA ASP A 379 -29.49 -17.05 2.44
C ASP A 379 -28.33 -18.02 2.21
N VAL A 380 -27.14 -17.60 2.59
CA VAL A 380 -25.95 -18.45 2.50
C VAL A 380 -25.35 -18.73 3.86
N ASN A 381 -24.72 -19.87 3.99
CA ASN A 381 -24.05 -20.33 5.20
C ASN A 381 -22.56 -19.94 5.21
N TYR A 382 -22.02 -19.55 4.05
CA TYR A 382 -20.62 -19.19 3.90
C TYR A 382 -20.40 -18.19 2.77
N ASP A 383 -19.58 -17.17 3.06
CA ASP A 383 -19.06 -16.21 2.07
C ASP A 383 -17.53 -16.23 2.11
N LEU A 384 -16.92 -16.66 1.01
CA LEU A 384 -15.48 -16.77 0.89
C LEU A 384 -14.78 -15.39 0.98
N SER A 385 -15.41 -14.32 0.47
CA SER A 385 -14.83 -12.98 0.49
C SER A 385 -14.65 -12.47 1.93
N ILE A 386 -15.64 -12.72 2.78
CA ILE A 386 -15.59 -12.38 4.21
C ILE A 386 -14.53 -13.20 4.94
N ALA A 387 -14.51 -14.53 4.71
CA ALA A 387 -13.52 -15.41 5.32
C ALA A 387 -12.08 -15.03 4.93
N ALA A 388 -11.85 -14.76 3.65
CA ALA A 388 -10.54 -14.35 3.14
C ALA A 388 -10.09 -13.00 3.70
N SER A 389 -11.02 -12.04 3.84
CA SER A 389 -10.74 -10.73 4.41
C SER A 389 -10.29 -10.79 5.88
N ILE A 390 -11.00 -11.56 6.71
CA ILE A 390 -10.65 -11.74 8.13
C ILE A 390 -9.27 -12.38 8.24
N LEU A 391 -8.97 -13.37 7.40
CA LEU A 391 -7.65 -14.02 7.32
C LEU A 391 -6.56 -13.13 6.69
N ASN A 392 -6.83 -11.86 6.44
CA ASN A 392 -5.92 -10.87 5.88
C ASN A 392 -5.40 -11.20 4.47
N TYR A 393 -6.18 -11.92 3.65
CA TYR A 393 -5.84 -12.14 2.25
C TYR A 393 -6.17 -10.91 1.40
N ASP A 394 -5.20 -10.46 0.59
CA ASP A 394 -5.42 -9.39 -0.41
C ASP A 394 -5.95 -10.01 -1.70
N PHE A 395 -7.24 -9.86 -1.98
CA PHE A 395 -7.90 -10.40 -3.18
C PHE A 395 -8.55 -9.31 -4.06
N LYS A 396 -8.42 -8.03 -3.70
CA LYS A 396 -8.85 -6.86 -4.48
C LYS A 396 -10.27 -6.98 -5.06
N ASP A 397 -11.19 -7.53 -4.28
CA ASP A 397 -12.59 -7.82 -4.67
C ASP A 397 -12.72 -8.74 -5.91
N ASP A 398 -11.70 -9.55 -6.20
CA ASP A 398 -11.69 -10.51 -7.32
C ASP A 398 -11.23 -11.88 -6.82
N ILE A 399 -12.14 -12.87 -6.92
CA ILE A 399 -11.91 -14.26 -6.51
C ILE A 399 -10.70 -14.89 -7.21
N ALA A 400 -10.34 -14.41 -8.42
CA ALA A 400 -9.22 -14.93 -9.18
C ALA A 400 -7.87 -14.77 -8.42
N TYR A 401 -7.73 -13.76 -7.54
CA TYR A 401 -6.53 -13.64 -6.69
C TYR A 401 -6.39 -14.82 -5.72
N LEU A 402 -7.50 -15.25 -5.10
CA LEU A 402 -7.52 -16.39 -4.21
C LEU A 402 -7.30 -17.70 -4.99
N MET A 403 -7.98 -17.84 -6.13
CA MET A 403 -7.85 -19.01 -6.99
C MET A 403 -6.42 -19.20 -7.48
N ASN A 404 -5.80 -18.17 -8.00
CA ASN A 404 -4.41 -18.23 -8.50
C ASN A 404 -3.40 -18.49 -7.37
N LYS A 405 -3.63 -17.94 -6.18
CA LYS A 405 -2.85 -18.25 -4.99
C LYS A 405 -2.92 -19.74 -4.63
N ASP A 406 -4.08 -20.35 -4.74
CA ASP A 406 -4.32 -21.76 -4.44
C ASP A 406 -4.15 -22.67 -5.69
N LYS A 407 -3.50 -22.17 -6.76
CA LYS A 407 -3.13 -22.92 -7.98
C LYS A 407 -4.30 -23.36 -8.89
N TYR A 408 -5.42 -22.63 -8.85
CA TYR A 408 -6.59 -22.92 -9.69
C TYR A 408 -6.59 -22.24 -11.06
N GLN A 409 -5.57 -21.48 -11.41
CA GLN A 409 -5.44 -20.77 -12.69
C GLN A 409 -6.76 -20.10 -13.14
N ALA A 410 -7.01 -18.89 -12.67
CA ALA A 410 -8.20 -18.11 -13.03
C ALA A 410 -7.80 -16.81 -13.74
N THR A 411 -8.62 -16.38 -14.67
CA THR A 411 -8.48 -15.09 -15.36
C THR A 411 -8.92 -13.97 -14.41
N PHE A 412 -8.06 -12.95 -14.20
CA PHE A 412 -8.43 -11.80 -13.40
C PHE A 412 -9.55 -11.00 -14.06
N TYR A 413 -10.44 -10.45 -13.23
CA TYR A 413 -11.58 -9.68 -13.72
C TYR A 413 -11.18 -8.55 -14.67
N HIS A 414 -10.14 -7.79 -14.36
CA HIS A 414 -9.65 -6.69 -15.19
C HIS A 414 -9.02 -7.12 -16.53
N GLU A 415 -8.78 -8.41 -16.74
CA GLU A 415 -8.26 -8.99 -17.99
C GLU A 415 -9.37 -9.41 -18.94
N ILE A 416 -10.60 -9.55 -18.44
CA ILE A 416 -11.75 -9.87 -19.26
C ILE A 416 -12.15 -8.62 -20.05
N LYS A 417 -11.77 -8.59 -21.31
CA LYS A 417 -12.03 -7.44 -22.21
C LYS A 417 -13.45 -7.43 -22.78
N ASP A 418 -14.07 -8.58 -22.87
CA ASP A 418 -15.41 -8.78 -23.44
C ASP A 418 -16.16 -9.83 -22.62
N PHE A 419 -17.30 -9.44 -22.08
CA PHE A 419 -18.20 -10.30 -21.32
C PHE A 419 -19.22 -11.03 -22.19
N THR A 420 -19.03 -11.06 -23.53
CA THR A 420 -19.81 -11.91 -24.40
C THR A 420 -19.61 -13.39 -24.05
N LEU A 421 -20.71 -14.11 -23.77
CA LEU A 421 -20.64 -15.48 -23.36
C LEU A 421 -20.03 -16.37 -24.44
N ASN A 422 -18.93 -17.01 -24.10
CA ASN A 422 -18.28 -18.06 -24.86
C ASN A 422 -17.93 -19.22 -23.90
N GLU A 423 -17.49 -20.36 -24.43
CA GLU A 423 -17.19 -21.55 -23.63
C GLU A 423 -16.16 -21.32 -22.55
N ASN A 424 -15.14 -20.47 -22.81
CA ASN A 424 -14.11 -20.13 -21.80
C ASN A 424 -14.69 -19.33 -20.64
N LEU A 425 -15.52 -18.32 -20.90
CA LEU A 425 -16.13 -17.51 -19.84
C LEU A 425 -17.12 -18.34 -19.02
N LYS A 426 -17.93 -19.22 -19.66
CA LYS A 426 -18.81 -20.15 -18.95
C LYS A 426 -18.01 -21.09 -18.04
N LYS A 427 -16.89 -21.63 -18.56
CA LYS A 427 -15.97 -22.48 -17.81
C LYS A 427 -15.40 -21.76 -16.60
N GLU A 428 -14.93 -20.53 -16.77
CA GLU A 428 -14.39 -19.70 -15.68
C GLU A 428 -15.45 -19.43 -14.61
N ILE A 429 -16.67 -19.08 -14.99
CA ILE A 429 -17.79 -18.85 -14.05
C ILE A 429 -18.11 -20.12 -13.23
N ALA A 430 -18.22 -21.27 -13.89
CA ALA A 430 -18.47 -22.55 -13.21
C ALA A 430 -17.29 -22.95 -12.30
N LYS A 431 -16.04 -22.68 -12.72
CA LYS A 431 -14.84 -22.96 -11.96
C LYS A 431 -14.74 -22.10 -10.70
N LYS A 432 -15.17 -20.83 -10.73
CA LYS A 432 -15.27 -19.96 -9.57
C LYS A 432 -16.23 -20.53 -8.51
N ALA A 433 -17.40 -21.04 -8.93
CA ALA A 433 -18.33 -21.71 -8.02
C ALA A 433 -17.70 -22.97 -7.41
N ASN A 434 -17.03 -23.79 -8.20
CA ASN A 434 -16.36 -25.00 -7.71
C ASN A 434 -15.26 -24.66 -6.68
N TYR A 435 -14.44 -23.64 -6.94
CA TYR A 435 -13.41 -23.21 -6.01
C TYR A 435 -13.97 -22.82 -4.63
N ILE A 436 -15.11 -22.12 -4.60
CA ILE A 436 -15.78 -21.75 -3.35
C ILE A 436 -16.13 -23.00 -2.53
N LEU A 437 -16.70 -24.02 -3.18
CA LEU A 437 -17.10 -25.28 -2.54
C LEU A 437 -15.89 -26.05 -2.01
N GLN A 438 -14.86 -26.21 -2.85
CA GLN A 438 -13.69 -27.04 -2.54
C GLN A 438 -12.79 -26.43 -1.44
N THR A 439 -12.77 -25.11 -1.30
CA THR A 439 -11.88 -24.45 -0.36
C THR A 439 -12.52 -24.07 0.98
N ARG A 440 -13.83 -24.14 1.09
CA ARG A 440 -14.60 -23.73 2.27
C ARG A 440 -14.04 -24.30 3.57
N ASP A 441 -13.83 -25.59 3.67
CA ASP A 441 -13.38 -26.25 4.89
C ASP A 441 -11.97 -25.82 5.31
N SER A 442 -11.10 -25.56 4.35
CA SER A 442 -9.76 -25.03 4.60
C SER A 442 -9.81 -23.63 5.21
N TYR A 443 -10.65 -22.72 4.67
CA TYR A 443 -10.78 -21.36 5.19
C TYR A 443 -11.44 -21.33 6.56
N ILE A 444 -12.50 -22.12 6.77
CA ILE A 444 -13.15 -22.27 8.09
C ILE A 444 -12.17 -22.83 9.13
N SER A 445 -11.37 -23.81 8.77
CA SER A 445 -10.34 -24.37 9.66
C SER A 445 -9.31 -23.31 10.05
N LYS A 446 -8.86 -22.48 9.12
CA LYS A 446 -7.93 -21.37 9.38
C LYS A 446 -8.54 -20.32 10.31
N LEU A 447 -9.82 -19.94 10.11
CA LEU A 447 -10.53 -19.02 11.00
C LEU A 447 -10.63 -19.57 12.44
N LYS A 448 -10.83 -20.89 12.59
CA LYS A 448 -10.86 -21.54 13.91
C LYS A 448 -9.47 -21.59 14.56
N ILE A 449 -8.44 -21.91 13.80
CA ILE A 449 -7.04 -21.91 14.26
C ILE A 449 -6.61 -20.52 14.72
N ASP A 450 -6.97 -19.49 13.96
CA ASP A 450 -6.69 -18.10 14.28
C ASP A 450 -7.66 -17.49 15.31
N ASP A 451 -8.60 -18.28 15.89
CA ASP A 451 -9.59 -17.82 16.88
C ASP A 451 -10.44 -16.61 16.38
N GLU A 452 -10.72 -16.57 15.08
CA GLU A 452 -11.50 -15.52 14.41
C GLU A 452 -12.87 -16.01 13.89
N PHE A 453 -13.20 -17.31 14.10
CA PHE A 453 -14.45 -17.88 13.59
C PHE A 453 -15.69 -17.24 14.20
N GLU A 454 -15.67 -16.88 15.49
CA GLU A 454 -16.78 -16.20 16.15
C GLU A 454 -17.03 -14.79 15.57
N LEU A 455 -15.97 -14.06 15.24
CA LEU A 455 -16.04 -12.77 14.55
C LEU A 455 -16.72 -12.93 13.19
N TYR A 456 -16.29 -13.94 12.43
CA TYR A 456 -16.86 -14.30 11.14
C TYR A 456 -18.37 -14.59 11.25
N GLU A 457 -18.75 -15.54 12.12
CA GLU A 457 -20.09 -16.08 12.22
C GLU A 457 -21.11 -15.10 12.82
N LYS A 458 -20.70 -14.34 13.88
CA LYS A 458 -21.63 -13.53 14.68
C LYS A 458 -21.67 -12.05 14.28
N ILE A 459 -20.65 -11.55 13.58
CA ILE A 459 -20.56 -10.14 13.22
C ILE A 459 -20.51 -9.95 11.72
N GLU A 460 -19.49 -10.48 11.05
CA GLU A 460 -19.23 -10.14 9.65
C GLU A 460 -20.24 -10.78 8.67
N MET A 461 -20.61 -12.02 8.88
CA MET A 461 -21.62 -12.69 8.05
C MET A 461 -23.01 -12.07 8.19
N PRO A 462 -23.56 -11.86 9.39
CA PRO A 462 -24.85 -11.19 9.54
C PRO A 462 -24.88 -9.77 9.00
N LEU A 463 -23.77 -9.04 9.12
CA LEU A 463 -23.64 -7.66 8.64
C LEU A 463 -23.85 -7.54 7.12
N VAL A 464 -23.55 -8.58 6.34
CA VAL A 464 -23.76 -8.61 4.88
C VAL A 464 -25.19 -8.21 4.49
N LYS A 465 -26.19 -8.77 5.21
CA LYS A 465 -27.61 -8.49 4.96
C LYS A 465 -27.98 -7.06 5.35
N VAL A 466 -27.42 -6.55 6.45
CA VAL A 466 -27.64 -5.18 6.91
C VAL A 466 -27.15 -4.18 5.86
N LEU A 467 -25.92 -4.36 5.39
CA LEU A 467 -25.33 -3.47 4.38
C LEU A 467 -26.05 -3.58 3.05
N ALA A 468 -26.48 -4.76 2.64
CA ALA A 468 -27.28 -4.94 1.42
C ALA A 468 -28.64 -4.18 1.51
N ASP A 469 -29.34 -4.27 2.65
CA ASP A 469 -30.60 -3.54 2.87
C ASP A 469 -30.39 -2.03 2.85
N MET A 470 -29.29 -1.54 3.45
CA MET A 470 -28.91 -0.13 3.41
C MET A 470 -28.61 0.34 1.98
N GLU A 471 -27.88 -0.42 1.20
CA GLU A 471 -27.56 -0.09 -0.20
C GLU A 471 -28.80 -0.09 -1.08
N ILE A 472 -29.69 -1.07 -0.94
CA ILE A 472 -30.96 -1.17 -1.68
C ILE A 472 -31.91 -0.03 -1.26
N THR A 473 -31.99 0.29 0.03
CA THR A 473 -32.83 1.38 0.54
C THR A 473 -32.38 2.71 -0.02
N GLY A 474 -31.05 2.94 -0.05
CA GLY A 474 -30.47 4.21 -0.49
C GLY A 474 -30.87 5.39 0.39
N VAL A 475 -30.35 6.56 0.08
CA VAL A 475 -30.60 7.83 0.79
C VAL A 475 -31.19 8.83 -0.15
N LYS A 476 -32.33 9.38 0.21
CA LYS A 476 -33.02 10.43 -0.59
C LYS A 476 -32.22 11.72 -0.58
N VAL A 477 -32.02 12.30 -1.76
CA VAL A 477 -31.30 13.55 -1.92
C VAL A 477 -32.16 14.55 -2.69
N ASP A 478 -32.30 15.75 -2.13
CA ASP A 478 -32.98 16.86 -2.80
C ASP A 478 -31.98 17.59 -3.70
N LYS A 479 -32.15 17.39 -5.00
CA LYS A 479 -31.32 18.05 -6.01
C LYS A 479 -31.51 19.58 -6.00
N SER A 480 -32.68 20.11 -5.69
CA SER A 480 -32.91 21.54 -5.69
C SER A 480 -32.09 22.26 -4.62
N VAL A 481 -31.92 21.63 -3.45
CA VAL A 481 -31.04 22.13 -2.38
C VAL A 481 -29.56 22.13 -2.82
N LEU A 482 -29.13 21.09 -3.52
CA LEU A 482 -27.77 21.05 -4.08
C LEU A 482 -27.56 22.16 -5.14
N ASP A 483 -28.53 22.39 -6.01
CA ASP A 483 -28.45 23.41 -7.07
C ASP A 483 -28.42 24.83 -6.48
N GLU A 484 -29.25 25.13 -5.46
CA GLU A 484 -29.19 26.40 -4.73
C GLU A 484 -27.83 26.62 -4.07
N MET A 485 -27.34 25.64 -3.35
CA MET A 485 -26.01 25.69 -2.71
C MET A 485 -24.88 25.82 -3.73
N LYS A 486 -24.97 25.16 -4.88
CA LYS A 486 -24.03 25.28 -5.99
C LYS A 486 -23.97 26.73 -6.50
N ALA A 487 -25.11 27.34 -6.77
CA ALA A 487 -25.17 28.72 -7.23
C ALA A 487 -24.62 29.73 -6.19
N GLU A 488 -24.92 29.52 -4.91
CA GLU A 488 -24.38 30.36 -3.82
C GLU A 488 -22.86 30.19 -3.65
N THR A 489 -22.40 28.94 -3.63
CA THR A 489 -20.98 28.64 -3.45
C THR A 489 -20.13 29.14 -4.63
N LYS A 490 -20.67 29.04 -5.86
CA LYS A 490 -20.00 29.58 -7.07
C LYS A 490 -19.81 31.10 -6.96
N LYS A 491 -20.80 31.85 -6.53
CA LYS A 491 -20.67 33.30 -6.30
C LYS A 491 -19.57 33.63 -5.29
N LYS A 492 -19.49 32.86 -4.19
CA LYS A 492 -18.44 33.05 -3.16
C LYS A 492 -17.05 32.73 -3.73
N ILE A 493 -16.92 31.69 -4.56
CA ILE A 493 -15.67 31.34 -5.23
C ILE A 493 -15.25 32.47 -6.19
N ASP A 494 -16.15 33.00 -6.98
CA ASP A 494 -15.88 34.07 -7.94
C ASP A 494 -15.38 35.33 -7.22
N ILE A 495 -16.06 35.75 -6.14
CA ILE A 495 -15.61 36.88 -5.31
C ILE A 495 -14.22 36.66 -4.75
N LEU A 496 -13.95 35.48 -4.21
CA LEU A 496 -12.62 35.15 -3.68
C LEU A 496 -11.55 35.12 -4.79
N THR A 497 -11.89 34.71 -5.98
CA THR A 497 -11.00 34.71 -7.14
C THR A 497 -10.59 36.15 -7.50
N ASP A 498 -11.58 37.08 -7.58
CA ASP A 498 -11.32 38.47 -7.86
C ASP A 498 -10.44 39.10 -6.76
N GLU A 499 -10.78 38.85 -5.48
CA GLU A 499 -9.97 39.34 -4.34
C GLU A 499 -8.54 38.82 -4.34
N ILE A 500 -8.34 37.56 -4.76
CA ILE A 500 -6.98 36.96 -4.86
C ILE A 500 -6.20 37.62 -6.01
N TYR A 501 -6.85 37.87 -7.15
CA TYR A 501 -6.21 38.54 -8.28
C TYR A 501 -5.90 40.00 -7.97
N GLU A 502 -6.76 40.71 -7.26
CA GLU A 502 -6.48 42.05 -6.79
C GLU A 502 -5.26 42.11 -5.86
N LEU A 503 -5.15 41.15 -4.94
CA LEU A 503 -4.01 41.06 -4.00
C LEU A 503 -2.70 40.68 -4.68
N ASP A 504 -2.75 39.91 -5.76
CA ASP A 504 -1.56 39.52 -6.54
C ASP A 504 -1.24 40.52 -7.67
N GLY A 505 -2.23 41.25 -8.20
CA GLY A 505 -2.11 42.17 -9.33
C GLY A 505 -2.10 41.49 -10.70
N MET A 506 -2.41 40.16 -10.78
CA MET A 506 -2.55 39.43 -12.04
C MET A 506 -3.43 38.18 -11.88
N GLU A 507 -4.00 37.74 -13.00
CA GLU A 507 -4.74 36.49 -13.07
C GLU A 507 -3.79 35.29 -13.18
N PHE A 508 -4.08 34.23 -12.43
CA PHE A 508 -3.37 32.95 -12.50
C PHE A 508 -4.29 31.80 -12.08
N ASN A 509 -3.94 30.57 -12.41
CA ASN A 509 -4.71 29.40 -11.97
C ASN A 509 -4.41 29.08 -10.49
N ILE A 510 -5.33 29.54 -9.60
CA ILE A 510 -5.24 29.34 -8.13
C ILE A 510 -5.25 27.85 -7.76
N ALA A 511 -5.90 27.00 -8.56
CA ALA A 511 -5.94 25.56 -8.36
C ALA A 511 -4.63 24.86 -8.76
N SER A 512 -3.76 25.53 -9.56
CA SER A 512 -2.47 24.96 -9.97
C SER A 512 -1.43 25.13 -8.86
N PRO A 513 -0.93 24.04 -8.23
CA PRO A 513 0.12 24.14 -7.21
C PRO A 513 1.40 24.80 -7.72
N LYS A 514 1.68 24.68 -9.03
CA LYS A 514 2.84 25.29 -9.68
C LYS A 514 2.71 26.81 -9.73
N GLN A 515 1.65 27.31 -10.35
CA GLN A 515 1.43 28.76 -10.50
C GLN A 515 1.26 29.43 -9.13
N LEU A 516 0.49 28.79 -8.23
CA LEU A 516 0.33 29.28 -6.88
C LEU A 516 1.66 29.36 -6.13
N GLY A 517 2.52 28.36 -6.29
CA GLY A 517 3.86 28.38 -5.68
C GLY A 517 4.77 29.48 -6.23
N GLU A 518 4.73 29.75 -7.53
CA GLU A 518 5.44 30.85 -8.18
C GLU A 518 4.94 32.21 -7.65
N VAL A 519 3.65 32.39 -7.52
CA VAL A 519 3.03 33.62 -6.95
C VAL A 519 3.47 33.83 -5.51
N LEU A 520 3.30 32.82 -4.66
CA LEU A 520 3.54 32.98 -3.22
C LEU A 520 5.03 33.14 -2.89
N PHE A 521 5.91 32.36 -3.52
CA PHE A 521 7.32 32.25 -3.10
C PHE A 521 8.29 32.99 -4.00
N GLU A 522 7.99 33.18 -5.29
CA GLU A 522 8.86 33.91 -6.21
C GLU A 522 8.42 35.38 -6.35
N LYS A 523 7.10 35.63 -6.55
CA LYS A 523 6.61 37.02 -6.74
C LYS A 523 6.41 37.76 -5.42
N LEU A 524 5.64 37.17 -4.48
CA LEU A 524 5.37 37.78 -3.17
C LEU A 524 6.49 37.55 -2.15
N GLY A 525 7.47 36.72 -2.43
CA GLY A 525 8.65 36.50 -1.60
C GLY A 525 8.34 35.93 -0.20
N LEU A 526 7.25 35.19 -0.03
CA LEU A 526 6.84 34.67 1.28
C LEU A 526 7.85 33.61 1.79
N PRO A 527 8.09 33.56 3.13
CA PRO A 527 9.08 32.64 3.70
C PRO A 527 8.65 31.17 3.60
N GLY A 528 9.61 30.25 3.60
CA GLY A 528 9.36 28.80 3.75
C GLY A 528 9.03 28.04 2.47
N GLY A 529 9.19 28.65 1.30
CA GLY A 529 9.01 27.97 0.01
C GLY A 529 10.08 26.92 -0.23
N LYS A 530 9.82 25.66 0.18
CA LYS A 530 10.66 24.52 -0.19
C LYS A 530 10.25 24.02 -1.57
N LYS A 531 11.12 24.18 -2.54
CA LYS A 531 10.95 23.65 -3.87
C LYS A 531 11.16 22.12 -3.81
N GLY A 532 10.14 21.34 -4.15
CA GLY A 532 10.29 19.92 -4.44
C GLY A 532 11.08 19.73 -5.75
N THR A 533 11.13 18.50 -6.27
CA THR A 533 11.86 18.21 -7.53
C THR A 533 11.37 19.02 -8.73
N LYS A 534 10.11 19.48 -8.74
CA LYS A 534 9.54 20.27 -9.86
C LYS A 534 8.71 21.48 -9.45
N THR A 535 8.11 21.49 -8.24
CA THR A 535 7.17 22.54 -7.81
C THR A 535 7.33 22.86 -6.31
N TYR A 536 6.85 24.02 -5.91
CA TYR A 536 6.72 24.38 -4.48
C TYR A 536 5.62 23.56 -3.81
N LYS A 537 5.81 23.24 -2.53
CA LYS A 537 4.73 22.69 -1.71
C LYS A 537 3.77 23.80 -1.31
N THR A 538 2.50 23.63 -1.65
CA THR A 538 1.42 24.57 -1.33
C THR A 538 0.27 23.88 -0.61
N ASP A 539 0.56 22.80 0.15
CA ASP A 539 -0.46 22.12 0.95
C ASP A 539 -0.97 22.99 2.10
N VAL A 540 -2.10 22.59 2.69
CA VAL A 540 -2.78 23.34 3.75
C VAL A 540 -1.85 23.60 4.94
N LYS A 541 -0.94 22.66 5.27
CA LYS A 541 0.01 22.84 6.39
C LYS A 541 1.01 23.93 6.11
N VAL A 542 1.49 24.03 4.87
CA VAL A 542 2.40 25.11 4.46
C VAL A 542 1.68 26.44 4.47
N LEU A 543 0.46 26.51 3.92
CA LEU A 543 -0.32 27.74 3.87
C LEU A 543 -0.74 28.23 5.27
N ASN A 544 -1.12 27.33 6.19
CA ASN A 544 -1.43 27.72 7.57
C ASN A 544 -0.27 28.39 8.30
N LYS A 545 0.97 27.97 8.06
CA LYS A 545 2.16 28.63 8.62
C LYS A 545 2.36 30.06 8.09
N LEU A 546 1.73 30.38 6.95
CA LEU A 546 1.83 31.68 6.28
C LEU A 546 0.60 32.56 6.47
N VAL A 547 -0.39 32.11 7.24
CA VAL A 547 -1.71 32.76 7.37
C VAL A 547 -1.63 34.22 7.84
N ASN A 548 -0.59 34.57 8.62
CA ASN A 548 -0.32 35.91 9.11
C ASN A 548 0.74 36.66 8.28
N ALA A 549 1.34 36.02 7.28
CA ALA A 549 2.39 36.64 6.48
C ALA A 549 1.83 37.53 5.35
N HIS A 550 0.68 37.16 4.78
CA HIS A 550 0.03 37.94 3.73
C HIS A 550 -1.49 37.66 3.68
N PRO A 551 -2.35 38.67 3.45
CA PRO A 551 -3.80 38.51 3.40
C PRO A 551 -4.29 37.51 2.35
N ILE A 552 -3.56 37.36 1.25
CA ILE A 552 -3.86 36.44 0.15
C ILE A 552 -3.98 34.97 0.63
N ILE A 553 -3.21 34.59 1.67
CA ILE A 553 -3.21 33.21 2.17
C ILE A 553 -4.56 32.79 2.72
N LYS A 554 -5.22 33.66 3.51
CA LYS A 554 -6.56 33.41 4.05
C LYS A 554 -7.58 33.23 2.91
N LYS A 555 -7.47 34.04 1.86
CA LYS A 555 -8.35 33.96 0.69
C LYS A 555 -8.13 32.68 -0.11
N ILE A 556 -6.87 32.26 -0.30
CA ILE A 556 -6.54 31.01 -0.99
C ILE A 556 -7.03 29.78 -0.19
N LEU A 557 -6.90 29.78 1.13
CA LEU A 557 -7.43 28.71 1.98
C LEU A 557 -8.97 28.62 1.86
N ALA A 558 -9.66 29.76 1.93
CA ALA A 558 -11.11 29.83 1.76
C ALA A 558 -11.55 29.38 0.35
N TYR A 559 -10.87 29.87 -0.70
CA TYR A 559 -11.08 29.46 -2.09
C TYR A 559 -10.96 27.93 -2.26
N ARG A 560 -9.88 27.33 -1.74
CA ARG A 560 -9.66 25.88 -1.85
C ARG A 560 -10.72 25.08 -1.12
N ASN A 561 -11.15 25.54 0.06
CA ASN A 561 -12.22 24.89 0.81
C ASN A 561 -13.53 24.90 0.03
N LEU A 562 -13.97 26.08 -0.44
CA LEU A 562 -15.20 26.20 -1.21
C LEU A 562 -15.13 25.48 -2.56
N SER A 563 -13.99 25.53 -3.26
CA SER A 563 -13.80 24.81 -4.52
C SER A 563 -13.89 23.29 -4.33
N LYS A 564 -13.37 22.77 -3.22
CA LYS A 564 -13.49 21.35 -2.87
C LYS A 564 -14.95 21.00 -2.57
N ILE A 565 -15.65 21.82 -1.79
CA ILE A 565 -17.09 21.61 -1.50
C ILE A 565 -17.88 21.60 -2.80
N TYR A 566 -17.63 22.57 -3.66
CA TYR A 566 -18.31 22.74 -4.95
C TYR A 566 -18.12 21.51 -5.84
N SER A 567 -16.86 21.15 -6.14
CA SER A 567 -16.56 20.08 -7.08
C SER A 567 -16.85 18.67 -6.54
N THR A 568 -16.53 18.41 -5.27
CA THR A 568 -16.63 17.04 -4.71
C THR A 568 -18.04 16.71 -4.26
N TYR A 569 -18.71 17.68 -3.62
CA TYR A 569 -20.01 17.41 -2.99
C TYR A 569 -21.19 17.99 -3.76
N LEU A 570 -21.12 19.23 -4.27
CA LEU A 570 -22.28 19.83 -4.93
C LEU A 570 -22.41 19.36 -6.39
N GLU A 571 -21.32 19.28 -7.15
CA GLU A 571 -21.33 18.69 -8.49
C GLU A 571 -21.20 17.16 -8.46
N GLY A 572 -20.24 16.66 -7.64
CA GLY A 572 -19.93 15.24 -7.63
C GLY A 572 -21.07 14.36 -7.16
N LEU A 573 -21.82 14.75 -6.10
CA LEU A 573 -22.95 13.95 -5.60
C LEU A 573 -24.11 13.88 -6.60
N GLU A 574 -24.31 14.93 -7.38
CA GLU A 574 -25.40 14.96 -8.39
C GLU A 574 -25.29 13.80 -9.38
N THR A 575 -24.08 13.41 -9.74
CA THR A 575 -23.84 12.32 -10.69
C THR A 575 -24.27 10.94 -10.18
N TYR A 576 -24.42 10.81 -8.86
CA TYR A 576 -24.81 9.54 -8.21
C TYR A 576 -26.30 9.47 -7.86
N ILE A 577 -27.08 10.53 -8.10
CA ILE A 577 -28.51 10.50 -7.86
C ILE A 577 -29.17 9.62 -8.93
N LYS A 578 -29.77 8.51 -8.51
CA LYS A 578 -30.46 7.58 -9.41
C LYS A 578 -31.88 8.11 -9.75
N LYS A 579 -32.57 7.39 -10.65
CA LYS A 579 -33.91 7.76 -11.13
C LYS A 579 -34.97 7.82 -10.02
N ASP A 580 -34.76 7.14 -8.93
CA ASP A 580 -35.65 7.15 -7.74
C ASP A 580 -35.38 8.34 -6.79
N GLY A 581 -34.47 9.26 -7.16
CA GLY A 581 -34.08 10.42 -6.35
C GLY A 581 -33.16 10.09 -5.17
N LYS A 582 -32.55 8.95 -5.18
CA LYS A 582 -31.67 8.48 -4.10
C LYS A 582 -30.24 8.29 -4.55
N ILE A 583 -29.33 8.29 -3.58
CA ILE A 583 -27.96 7.84 -3.71
C ILE A 583 -27.84 6.45 -3.07
N HIS A 584 -27.31 5.50 -3.82
CA HIS A 584 -27.04 4.14 -3.38
C HIS A 584 -25.51 3.95 -3.33
N THR A 585 -24.93 4.29 -2.19
CA THR A 585 -23.49 4.08 -1.99
C THR A 585 -23.16 2.60 -1.86
N ILE A 586 -21.93 2.22 -2.17
CA ILE A 586 -21.40 0.87 -1.91
C ILE A 586 -20.63 0.89 -0.58
N PHE A 587 -21.07 0.13 0.41
CA PHE A 587 -20.34 -0.07 1.66
C PHE A 587 -19.32 -1.18 1.51
N LYS A 588 -18.03 -0.84 1.55
CA LYS A 588 -16.94 -1.83 1.54
C LYS A 588 -16.67 -2.35 2.94
N GLN A 589 -17.04 -3.62 3.17
CA GLN A 589 -16.84 -4.30 4.45
C GLN A 589 -15.40 -4.78 4.64
N ASN A 590 -14.70 -5.10 3.54
CA ASN A 590 -13.42 -5.77 3.51
C ASN A 590 -12.24 -4.85 3.14
N TYR A 591 -12.43 -3.54 3.09
CA TYR A 591 -11.45 -2.61 2.53
C TYR A 591 -10.38 -2.16 3.54
N THR A 592 -10.79 -1.88 4.79
CA THR A 592 -9.87 -1.32 5.77
C THR A 592 -9.23 -2.38 6.64
N ARG A 593 -7.92 -2.28 6.88
CA ARG A 593 -7.21 -3.20 7.78
C ARG A 593 -7.60 -3.05 9.26
N THR A 594 -8.33 -2.00 9.64
CA THR A 594 -8.84 -1.79 10.99
C THR A 594 -10.20 -2.43 11.24
N GLY A 595 -10.84 -2.98 10.19
CA GLY A 595 -12.21 -3.48 10.26
C GLY A 595 -13.29 -2.40 10.09
N ARG A 596 -12.93 -1.11 9.99
CA ARG A 596 -13.90 -0.04 9.70
C ARG A 596 -14.54 -0.25 8.33
N LEU A 597 -15.82 0.09 8.19
CA LEU A 597 -16.48 0.18 6.90
C LEU A 597 -15.90 1.35 6.10
N SER A 598 -15.93 1.24 4.79
CA SER A 598 -15.67 2.34 3.87
C SER A 598 -16.87 2.49 2.94
N SER A 599 -17.09 3.67 2.41
CA SER A 599 -18.17 3.98 1.48
C SER A 599 -17.56 4.52 0.19
N ILE A 600 -18.03 4.00 -0.96
CA ILE A 600 -17.58 4.44 -2.29
C ILE A 600 -18.77 4.64 -3.22
N GLU A 601 -18.59 5.40 -4.26
CA GLU A 601 -19.56 5.63 -5.35
C GLU A 601 -20.94 6.11 -4.88
N PRO A 602 -21.04 7.25 -4.14
CA PRO A 602 -19.97 8.09 -3.62
C PRO A 602 -19.56 7.76 -2.19
N ASN A 603 -18.44 8.33 -1.71
CA ASN A 603 -18.06 8.20 -0.32
C ASN A 603 -18.89 9.17 0.57
N LEU A 604 -19.95 8.65 1.18
CA LEU A 604 -20.82 9.42 2.08
C LEU A 604 -20.17 9.67 3.46
N GLN A 605 -19.16 8.89 3.85
CA GLN A 605 -18.47 9.06 5.14
C GLN A 605 -17.55 10.28 5.17
N ASN A 606 -17.22 10.85 4.00
CA ASN A 606 -16.38 12.04 3.89
C ASN A 606 -17.14 13.36 3.79
N ILE A 607 -18.49 13.35 3.85
CA ILE A 607 -19.27 14.57 3.86
C ILE A 607 -18.93 15.37 5.12
N PRO A 608 -18.47 16.64 4.98
CA PRO A 608 -17.95 17.41 6.11
C PRO A 608 -18.93 17.52 7.27
N ALA A 609 -18.41 17.44 8.51
CA ALA A 609 -19.19 17.61 9.73
C ALA A 609 -18.72 18.79 10.60
N ARG A 610 -17.46 19.21 10.44
CA ARG A 610 -16.84 20.25 11.29
C ARG A 610 -16.79 21.62 10.63
N ASP A 611 -16.66 21.66 9.32
CA ASP A 611 -16.68 22.90 8.55
C ASP A 611 -18.12 23.34 8.32
N GLU A 612 -18.45 24.56 8.70
CA GLU A 612 -19.82 25.08 8.64
C GLU A 612 -20.40 25.09 7.20
N GLU A 613 -19.60 25.54 6.22
CA GLU A 613 -20.03 25.56 4.83
C GLU A 613 -20.18 24.15 4.25
N GLY A 614 -19.24 23.26 4.55
CA GLY A 614 -19.29 21.87 4.10
C GLY A 614 -20.42 21.08 4.78
N ARG A 615 -20.70 21.35 6.07
CA ARG A 615 -21.78 20.70 6.80
C ARG A 615 -23.15 20.97 6.19
N LYS A 616 -23.35 22.16 5.60
CA LYS A 616 -24.62 22.52 4.92
C LYS A 616 -25.02 21.55 3.83
N VAL A 617 -24.06 20.83 3.19
CA VAL A 617 -24.36 19.79 2.21
C VAL A 617 -25.31 18.73 2.77
N ARG A 618 -25.25 18.45 4.08
CA ARG A 618 -26.15 17.51 4.75
C ARG A 618 -27.62 17.91 4.72
N LYS A 619 -27.97 19.18 4.42
CA LYS A 619 -29.35 19.65 4.24
C LYS A 619 -30.03 18.99 3.04
N ALA A 620 -29.26 18.58 2.03
CA ALA A 620 -29.81 17.91 0.85
C ALA A 620 -30.23 16.45 1.13
N PHE A 621 -29.82 15.87 2.25
CA PHE A 621 -30.15 14.48 2.59
C PHE A 621 -31.40 14.43 3.45
N LEU A 622 -32.49 13.95 2.85
CA LEU A 622 -33.84 13.96 3.40
C LEU A 622 -34.32 12.56 3.78
N PRO A 623 -35.25 12.41 4.72
CA PRO A 623 -35.95 11.15 4.91
C PRO A 623 -36.90 10.84 3.74
N VAL A 624 -37.11 9.57 3.48
CA VAL A 624 -38.23 9.09 2.64
C VAL A 624 -39.51 9.05 3.49
N ASN A 625 -39.37 8.65 4.75
CA ASN A 625 -40.43 8.68 5.76
C ASN A 625 -40.57 10.10 6.32
N ASP A 626 -40.52 10.28 7.64
CA ASP A 626 -40.84 11.56 8.27
C ASP A 626 -39.64 12.29 8.84
N LEU A 627 -38.66 11.56 9.43
CA LEU A 627 -37.55 12.15 10.18
C LEU A 627 -36.26 11.41 9.91
N ILE A 628 -35.16 12.14 10.00
CA ILE A 628 -33.81 11.54 10.16
C ILE A 628 -33.51 11.42 11.66
N LEU A 629 -33.04 10.26 12.08
CA LEU A 629 -32.46 10.04 13.41
C LEU A 629 -30.96 9.76 13.23
N SER A 630 -30.14 10.51 13.92
CA SER A 630 -28.71 10.26 14.06
C SER A 630 -28.44 9.75 15.47
N VAL A 631 -27.72 8.62 15.59
CA VAL A 631 -27.30 8.06 16.87
C VAL A 631 -25.79 7.84 16.83
N ASP A 632 -25.08 8.53 17.72
CA ASP A 632 -23.61 8.58 17.74
C ASP A 632 -23.04 8.10 19.09
N TYR A 633 -22.00 7.25 19.06
CA TYR A 633 -21.30 6.85 20.27
C TYR A 633 -20.52 8.02 20.89
N SER A 634 -20.75 8.23 22.17
CA SER A 634 -20.03 9.26 22.95
C SER A 634 -18.64 8.75 23.36
N GLN A 635 -17.58 9.27 22.71
CA GLN A 635 -16.18 9.03 23.08
C GLN A 635 -15.79 7.54 23.14
N ILE A 636 -16.27 6.72 22.22
CA ILE A 636 -16.09 5.25 22.26
C ILE A 636 -14.61 4.84 22.39
N GLU A 637 -13.71 5.46 21.62
CA GLU A 637 -12.27 5.11 21.64
C GLU A 637 -11.63 5.38 23.01
N LEU A 638 -12.05 6.44 23.71
CA LEU A 638 -11.55 6.74 25.06
C LEU A 638 -12.12 5.79 26.12
N ARG A 639 -13.37 5.38 25.96
CA ARG A 639 -13.98 4.37 26.81
C ARG A 639 -13.29 3.01 26.63
N LEU A 640 -12.95 2.67 25.39
CA LEU A 640 -12.18 1.47 25.08
C LEU A 640 -10.76 1.54 25.66
N LEU A 641 -10.08 2.68 25.53
CA LEU A 641 -8.78 2.90 26.15
C LEU A 641 -8.85 2.67 27.67
N ALA A 642 -9.83 3.26 28.36
CA ALA A 642 -10.02 3.09 29.80
C ALA A 642 -10.21 1.61 30.18
N HIS A 643 -11.06 0.89 29.43
CA HIS A 643 -11.31 -0.54 29.66
C HIS A 643 -10.09 -1.41 29.40
N ILE A 644 -9.46 -1.26 28.23
CA ILE A 644 -8.35 -2.12 27.80
C ILE A 644 -7.10 -1.87 28.67
N SER A 645 -6.80 -0.60 28.99
CA SER A 645 -5.66 -0.23 29.84
C SER A 645 -5.90 -0.52 31.33
N LYS A 646 -7.13 -0.88 31.71
CA LYS A 646 -7.55 -1.07 33.12
C LYS A 646 -7.22 0.13 34.02
N SER A 647 -7.22 1.34 33.47
CA SER A 647 -6.92 2.57 34.20
C SER A 647 -8.07 2.91 35.13
N GLU A 648 -7.90 2.69 36.43
CA GLU A 648 -8.96 2.87 37.43
C GLU A 648 -9.53 4.29 37.42
N ASP A 649 -8.69 5.30 37.33
CA ASP A 649 -9.10 6.70 37.35
C ASP A 649 -9.92 7.08 36.11
N LEU A 650 -9.55 6.59 34.93
CA LEU A 650 -10.36 6.78 33.72
C LEU A 650 -11.69 6.02 33.82
N ILE A 651 -11.66 4.80 34.33
CA ILE A 651 -12.87 4.00 34.53
C ILE A 651 -13.82 4.72 35.50
N LYS A 652 -13.32 5.19 36.64
CA LYS A 652 -14.12 5.94 37.65
C LYS A 652 -14.73 7.20 37.01
N ALA A 653 -13.94 7.98 36.26
CA ALA A 653 -14.43 9.18 35.61
C ALA A 653 -15.60 8.89 34.64
N PHE A 654 -15.49 7.85 33.81
CA PHE A 654 -16.57 7.45 32.89
C PHE A 654 -17.79 6.88 33.62
N VAL A 655 -17.63 6.13 34.69
CA VAL A 655 -18.73 5.59 35.50
C VAL A 655 -19.48 6.71 36.22
N ASN A 656 -18.77 7.72 36.72
CA ASN A 656 -19.36 8.92 37.34
C ASN A 656 -19.97 9.90 36.33
N GLY A 657 -19.76 9.72 35.02
CA GLY A 657 -20.26 10.62 33.99
C GLY A 657 -19.52 11.94 33.90
N GLU A 658 -18.24 11.99 34.34
CA GLU A 658 -17.41 13.18 34.31
C GLU A 658 -16.98 13.50 32.85
N ASP A 659 -16.76 14.79 32.54
CA ASP A 659 -16.17 15.19 31.23
C ASP A 659 -14.66 14.87 31.24
N ILE A 660 -14.29 13.77 30.61
CA ILE A 660 -12.90 13.28 30.61
C ILE A 660 -11.89 14.31 30.11
N HIS A 661 -12.27 15.18 29.15
CA HIS A 661 -11.37 16.22 28.65
C HIS A 661 -11.14 17.33 29.66
N THR A 662 -12.18 17.70 30.40
CA THR A 662 -12.09 18.66 31.49
C THR A 662 -11.32 18.07 32.67
N LYS A 663 -11.62 16.82 33.03
CA LYS A 663 -10.92 16.09 34.09
C LYS A 663 -9.42 16.00 33.83
N VAL A 664 -9.03 15.53 32.64
CA VAL A 664 -7.61 15.40 32.26
C VAL A 664 -6.93 16.78 32.19
N ALA A 665 -7.64 17.82 31.75
CA ALA A 665 -7.09 19.18 31.78
C ALA A 665 -6.82 19.66 33.21
N ALA A 666 -7.77 19.45 34.12
CA ALA A 666 -7.63 19.79 35.54
C ALA A 666 -6.43 19.04 36.18
N ASP A 667 -6.36 17.74 35.94
CA ASP A 667 -5.30 16.86 36.46
C ASP A 667 -3.89 17.28 35.91
N ILE A 668 -3.78 17.59 34.62
CA ILE A 668 -2.51 18.02 34.00
C ILE A 668 -2.05 19.38 34.55
N HIS A 669 -2.99 20.32 34.74
CA HIS A 669 -2.68 21.67 35.22
C HIS A 669 -2.72 21.81 36.75
N GLU A 670 -3.12 20.76 37.47
CA GLU A 670 -3.24 20.72 38.95
C GLU A 670 -4.19 21.83 39.48
N ILE A 671 -5.34 22.00 38.83
CA ILE A 671 -6.37 22.99 39.15
C ILE A 671 -7.75 22.32 39.32
N ASP A 672 -8.71 23.06 39.93
CA ASP A 672 -10.12 22.59 39.98
C ASP A 672 -10.73 22.55 38.56
N GLU A 673 -11.62 21.58 38.32
CA GLU A 673 -12.31 21.45 37.03
C GLU A 673 -13.08 22.71 36.61
N LYS A 674 -13.56 23.51 37.57
CA LYS A 674 -14.24 24.78 37.34
C LYS A 674 -13.33 25.87 36.80
N GLU A 675 -12.02 25.74 36.99
CA GLU A 675 -10.99 26.68 36.51
C GLU A 675 -10.48 26.33 35.14
N VAL A 676 -10.89 25.16 34.60
CA VAL A 676 -10.45 24.70 33.27
C VAL A 676 -11.02 25.59 32.16
N THR A 677 -10.14 26.26 31.46
CA THR A 677 -10.52 27.09 30.32
C THR A 677 -10.83 26.23 29.06
N LYS A 678 -11.57 26.80 28.11
CA LYS A 678 -11.81 26.14 26.81
C LYS A 678 -10.52 25.75 26.10
N SER A 679 -9.47 26.56 26.20
CA SER A 679 -8.16 26.27 25.62
C SER A 679 -7.49 25.07 26.28
N MET A 680 -7.45 25.01 27.62
CA MET A 680 -6.90 23.88 28.36
C MET A 680 -7.63 22.57 28.03
N ARG A 681 -8.96 22.61 27.98
CA ARG A 681 -9.79 21.47 27.59
C ARG A 681 -9.48 21.00 26.15
N SER A 682 -9.28 21.94 25.22
CA SER A 682 -8.90 21.62 23.84
C SER A 682 -7.52 21.02 23.75
N THR A 683 -6.56 21.53 24.53
CA THR A 683 -5.19 20.97 24.63
C THR A 683 -5.23 19.55 25.19
N ALA A 684 -5.94 19.31 26.29
CA ALA A 684 -6.10 17.98 26.87
C ALA A 684 -6.74 17.01 25.85
N LYS A 685 -7.77 17.45 25.13
CA LYS A 685 -8.37 16.66 24.04
C LYS A 685 -7.34 16.25 23.00
N ALA A 686 -6.50 17.19 22.53
CA ALA A 686 -5.47 16.89 21.55
C ALA A 686 -4.39 15.95 22.12
N VAL A 687 -4.00 16.09 23.37
CA VAL A 687 -3.05 15.19 24.07
C VAL A 687 -3.62 13.78 24.16
N ILE A 688 -4.84 13.60 24.64
CA ILE A 688 -5.48 12.30 24.82
C ILE A 688 -5.61 11.57 23.49
N PHE A 689 -6.19 12.24 22.47
CA PHE A 689 -6.31 11.65 21.14
C PHE A 689 -4.93 11.36 20.52
N GLY A 690 -3.99 12.28 20.72
CA GLY A 690 -2.61 12.06 20.28
C GLY A 690 -2.01 10.78 20.88
N ILE A 691 -2.22 10.54 22.17
CA ILE A 691 -1.73 9.34 22.86
C ILE A 691 -2.40 8.08 22.32
N VAL A 692 -3.73 8.08 22.15
CA VAL A 692 -4.47 6.97 21.54
C VAL A 692 -3.89 6.59 20.17
N TYR A 693 -3.47 7.60 19.40
CA TYR A 693 -2.88 7.40 18.05
C TYR A 693 -1.36 7.28 18.04
N GLY A 694 -0.71 7.17 19.19
CA GLY A 694 0.75 7.02 19.31
C GLY A 694 1.53 8.24 18.81
N ILE A 695 1.03 9.47 19.06
CA ILE A 695 1.69 10.70 18.63
C ILE A 695 3.02 10.92 19.37
N SER A 696 4.04 11.36 18.66
CA SER A 696 5.30 11.80 19.27
C SER A 696 5.20 13.22 19.82
N GLY A 697 6.09 13.60 20.74
CA GLY A 697 6.19 14.98 21.20
C GLY A 697 6.40 16.00 20.07
N TYR A 698 7.09 15.61 18.99
CA TYR A 698 7.19 16.40 17.77
C TYR A 698 5.82 16.62 17.10
N GLY A 699 5.07 15.56 16.88
CA GLY A 699 3.76 15.64 16.23
C GLY A 699 2.74 16.42 17.07
N LEU A 700 2.75 16.22 18.39
CA LEU A 700 1.88 16.98 19.29
C LEU A 700 2.25 18.46 19.34
N GLY A 701 3.57 18.76 19.34
CA GLY A 701 4.05 20.14 19.29
C GLY A 701 3.62 20.88 18.02
N GLU A 702 3.68 20.21 16.85
CA GLU A 702 3.15 20.77 15.59
C GLU A 702 1.62 20.98 15.64
N ASN A 703 0.86 20.05 16.23
CA ASN A 703 -0.60 20.16 16.29
C ASN A 703 -1.10 21.27 17.23
N LEU A 704 -0.37 21.51 18.31
CA LEU A 704 -0.71 22.52 19.32
C LEU A 704 0.03 23.85 19.14
N GLU A 705 0.95 23.94 18.17
CA GLU A 705 1.83 25.09 17.93
C GLU A 705 2.68 25.46 19.17
N ILE A 706 3.12 24.43 19.92
CA ILE A 706 3.97 24.58 21.11
C ILE A 706 5.35 23.94 20.89
N SER A 707 6.29 24.20 21.82
CA SER A 707 7.61 23.58 21.76
C SER A 707 7.52 22.05 21.91
N ILE A 708 8.43 21.33 21.26
CA ILE A 708 8.55 19.86 21.41
C ILE A 708 8.75 19.48 22.88
N LYS A 709 9.48 20.31 23.64
CA LYS A 709 9.75 20.10 25.06
C LYS A 709 8.46 20.18 25.89
N ASP A 710 7.60 21.15 25.61
CA ASP A 710 6.33 21.31 26.33
C ASP A 710 5.32 20.23 25.92
N ALA A 711 5.26 19.89 24.62
CA ALA A 711 4.44 18.76 24.16
C ALA A 711 4.85 17.45 24.87
N LYS A 712 6.16 17.22 25.04
CA LYS A 712 6.64 16.03 25.75
C LYS A 712 6.27 16.05 27.22
N LYS A 713 6.36 17.23 27.90
CA LYS A 713 5.91 17.37 29.30
C LYS A 713 4.43 17.00 29.47
N PHE A 714 3.55 17.42 28.54
CA PHE A 714 2.14 17.05 28.58
C PHE A 714 1.94 15.53 28.48
N ILE A 715 2.66 14.86 27.56
CA ILE A 715 2.59 13.40 27.41
C ILE A 715 3.12 12.70 28.69
N ASP A 716 4.27 13.12 29.20
CA ASP A 716 4.88 12.53 30.38
C ASP A 716 3.97 12.71 31.60
N LYS A 717 3.38 13.90 31.80
CA LYS A 717 2.43 14.17 32.89
C LYS A 717 1.16 13.32 32.78
N TYR A 718 0.61 13.16 31.57
CA TYR A 718 -0.53 12.25 31.34
C TYR A 718 -0.20 10.82 31.75
N TYR A 719 0.99 10.31 31.39
CA TYR A 719 1.41 8.98 31.78
C TYR A 719 1.73 8.80 33.26
N GLU A 720 2.10 9.90 33.98
CA GLU A 720 2.23 9.90 35.41
C GLU A 720 0.87 9.79 36.10
N LEU A 721 -0.12 10.52 35.60
CA LEU A 721 -1.48 10.54 36.14
C LEU A 721 -2.26 9.26 35.81
N TYR A 722 -1.99 8.67 34.64
CA TYR A 722 -2.67 7.47 34.15
C TYR A 722 -1.68 6.32 33.86
N PRO A 723 -1.03 5.75 34.89
CA PRO A 723 0.03 4.75 34.71
C PRO A 723 -0.46 3.47 34.04
N GLY A 724 -1.73 3.08 34.19
CA GLY A 724 -2.33 1.94 33.48
C GLY A 724 -2.31 2.10 31.98
N VAL A 725 -2.50 3.33 31.48
CA VAL A 725 -2.39 3.63 30.05
C VAL A 725 -0.95 3.45 29.58
N LYS A 726 0.04 3.97 30.31
CA LYS A 726 1.46 3.82 29.99
C LYS A 726 1.88 2.35 29.91
N THR A 727 1.46 1.56 30.89
CA THR A 727 1.73 0.12 30.97
C THR A 727 1.16 -0.60 29.75
N TYR A 728 -0.13 -0.37 29.46
CA TYR A 728 -0.79 -0.95 28.30
C TYR A 728 -0.09 -0.59 26.98
N MET A 729 0.26 0.69 26.79
CA MET A 729 0.94 1.14 25.57
C MET A 729 2.27 0.43 25.34
N LYS A 730 3.02 0.16 26.41
CA LYS A 730 4.25 -0.62 26.35
C LYS A 730 3.97 -2.09 26.04
N GLU A 731 3.08 -2.72 26.79
CA GLU A 731 2.77 -4.15 26.66
C GLU A 731 2.26 -4.52 25.27
N ILE A 732 1.41 -3.69 24.66
CA ILE A 732 0.88 -3.97 23.31
C ILE A 732 1.93 -3.83 22.22
N VAL A 733 2.89 -2.89 22.38
CA VAL A 733 4.02 -2.76 21.44
C VAL A 733 4.97 -3.94 21.59
N ASP A 734 5.32 -4.33 22.83
CA ASP A 734 6.17 -5.50 23.11
C ASP A 734 5.51 -6.77 22.54
N PHE A 735 4.22 -6.98 22.78
CA PHE A 735 3.45 -8.09 22.20
C PHE A 735 3.49 -8.08 20.67
N ALA A 736 3.32 -6.92 20.06
CA ALA A 736 3.35 -6.79 18.60
C ALA A 736 4.73 -7.13 18.02
N HIS A 737 5.83 -6.73 18.68
CA HIS A 737 7.18 -7.10 18.27
C HIS A 737 7.43 -8.61 18.38
N GLU A 738 6.93 -9.26 19.43
CA GLU A 738 7.10 -10.69 19.64
C GLU A 738 6.28 -11.53 18.66
N ASN A 739 5.05 -11.11 18.35
CA ASN A 739 4.07 -11.92 17.63
C ASN A 739 3.86 -11.48 16.18
N GLY A 740 4.24 -10.27 15.79
CA GLY A 740 4.04 -9.71 14.45
C GLY A 740 2.60 -9.26 14.17
N TYR A 741 1.71 -9.27 15.16
CA TYR A 741 0.31 -8.84 15.02
C TYR A 741 -0.25 -8.29 16.32
N VAL A 742 -1.43 -7.66 16.25
CA VAL A 742 -2.29 -7.31 17.39
C VAL A 742 -3.73 -7.75 17.14
N ARG A 743 -4.59 -7.73 18.17
CA ARG A 743 -6.00 -8.14 18.09
C ARG A 743 -6.94 -7.12 18.73
N THR A 744 -8.20 -7.12 18.23
CA THR A 744 -9.32 -6.43 18.89
C THR A 744 -9.88 -7.28 20.02
N LEU A 745 -10.81 -6.73 20.82
CA LEU A 745 -11.57 -7.50 21.83
C LEU A 745 -12.43 -8.62 21.20
N PHE A 746 -12.79 -8.47 19.91
CA PHE A 746 -13.50 -9.50 19.14
C PHE A 746 -12.56 -10.42 18.36
N LYS A 747 -11.25 -10.39 18.72
CA LYS A 747 -10.19 -11.26 18.21
C LYS A 747 -9.75 -10.99 16.77
N ARG A 748 -10.29 -9.98 16.09
CA ARG A 748 -9.82 -9.57 14.76
C ARG A 748 -8.32 -9.37 14.79
N LYS A 749 -7.61 -10.11 13.98
CA LYS A 749 -6.15 -10.10 13.88
C LYS A 749 -5.70 -9.10 12.83
N ARG A 750 -4.72 -8.26 13.18
CA ARG A 750 -4.03 -7.40 12.24
C ARG A 750 -2.55 -7.69 12.25
N VAL A 751 -2.03 -8.22 11.17
CA VAL A 751 -0.59 -8.43 10.94
C VAL A 751 0.07 -7.07 10.67
N ILE A 752 1.28 -6.86 11.23
CA ILE A 752 2.02 -5.59 11.15
C ILE A 752 3.43 -5.87 10.65
N ASP A 753 3.59 -5.91 9.33
CA ASP A 753 4.86 -6.20 8.66
C ASP A 753 5.92 -5.10 8.92
N GLU A 754 5.48 -3.87 9.19
CA GLU A 754 6.31 -2.69 9.43
C GLU A 754 7.23 -2.84 10.66
N LEU A 755 6.85 -3.64 11.66
CA LEU A 755 7.62 -3.83 12.89
C LEU A 755 9.02 -4.44 12.66
N ASN A 756 9.14 -5.28 11.63
CA ASN A 756 10.38 -5.96 11.30
C ASN A 756 11.25 -5.21 10.27
N ASN A 757 10.89 -3.97 9.93
CA ASN A 757 11.59 -3.21 8.91
C ASN A 757 12.92 -2.64 9.43
N ALA A 758 13.98 -2.66 8.61
CA ALA A 758 15.28 -2.09 8.95
C ALA A 758 15.23 -0.57 9.16
N ASN A 759 14.28 0.13 8.49
CA ASN A 759 14.12 1.57 8.61
C ASN A 759 13.37 1.93 9.90
N TYR A 760 14.01 2.73 10.76
CA TYR A 760 13.45 3.19 12.03
C TYR A 760 12.07 3.88 11.88
N MET A 761 11.90 4.74 10.86
CA MET A 761 10.64 5.46 10.65
C MET A 761 9.49 4.51 10.26
N VAL A 762 9.79 3.43 9.54
CA VAL A 762 8.80 2.40 9.20
C VAL A 762 8.43 1.60 10.45
N ARG A 763 9.41 1.20 11.27
CA ARG A 763 9.13 0.53 12.57
C ARG A 763 8.27 1.39 13.47
N GLN A 764 8.57 2.67 13.61
CA GLN A 764 7.75 3.62 14.37
C GLN A 764 6.31 3.72 13.84
N THR A 765 6.12 3.55 12.53
CA THR A 765 4.77 3.45 11.95
C THR A 765 4.10 2.15 12.37
N GLY A 766 4.82 1.02 12.37
CA GLY A 766 4.35 -0.27 12.88
C GLY A 766 3.92 -0.20 14.35
N GLU A 767 4.72 0.42 15.21
CA GLU A 767 4.38 0.61 16.64
C GLU A 767 3.09 1.43 16.82
N ARG A 768 2.92 2.52 16.03
CA ARG A 768 1.66 3.30 16.03
C ARG A 768 0.46 2.48 15.57
N ILE A 769 0.64 1.62 14.57
CA ILE A 769 -0.39 0.69 14.13
C ILE A 769 -0.76 -0.28 15.26
N ALA A 770 0.23 -0.79 15.98
CA ALA A 770 0.01 -1.69 17.12
C ALA A 770 -0.79 -1.03 18.25
N LEU A 771 -0.46 0.22 18.59
CA LEU A 771 -1.16 1.01 19.62
C LEU A 771 -2.63 1.29 19.24
N ASN A 772 -2.86 1.66 17.99
CA ASN A 772 -4.16 2.15 17.54
C ASN A 772 -5.15 1.03 17.21
N THR A 773 -4.67 -0.09 16.65
CA THR A 773 -5.54 -1.15 16.11
C THR A 773 -6.46 -1.79 17.16
N PRO A 774 -6.03 -2.14 18.39
CA PRO A 774 -6.94 -2.74 19.38
C PRO A 774 -8.09 -1.82 19.75
N ILE A 775 -7.88 -0.52 19.80
CA ILE A 775 -8.89 0.49 20.17
C ILE A 775 -9.82 0.76 18.98
N GLN A 776 -9.26 1.17 17.86
CA GLN A 776 -10.00 1.55 16.67
C GLN A 776 -10.72 0.37 16.02
N GLY A 777 -10.06 -0.80 15.99
CA GLY A 777 -10.66 -2.02 15.47
C GLY A 777 -11.78 -2.53 16.36
N THR A 778 -11.63 -2.47 17.69
CA THR A 778 -12.72 -2.83 18.62
C THR A 778 -13.92 -1.88 18.47
N SER A 779 -13.69 -0.56 18.30
CA SER A 779 -14.76 0.39 17.98
C SER A 779 -15.51 -0.01 16.71
N ALA A 780 -14.78 -0.40 15.65
CA ALA A 780 -15.38 -0.86 14.40
C ALA A 780 -16.19 -2.16 14.58
N ASP A 781 -15.70 -3.11 15.37
CA ASP A 781 -16.40 -4.36 15.63
C ASP A 781 -17.67 -4.11 16.48
N ILE A 782 -17.62 -3.17 17.43
CA ILE A 782 -18.78 -2.76 18.26
C ILE A 782 -19.88 -2.18 17.37
N ILE A 783 -19.56 -1.22 16.50
CA ILE A 783 -20.60 -0.61 15.64
C ILE A 783 -21.19 -1.62 14.66
N LYS A 784 -20.38 -2.50 14.08
CA LYS A 784 -20.85 -3.58 13.21
C LYS A 784 -21.81 -4.53 13.94
N LYS A 785 -21.46 -4.94 15.14
CA LYS A 785 -22.31 -5.79 15.96
C LYS A 785 -23.60 -5.07 16.36
N ALA A 786 -23.52 -3.79 16.72
CA ALA A 786 -24.70 -2.97 17.02
C ALA A 786 -25.63 -2.85 15.79
N MET A 787 -25.08 -2.65 14.58
CA MET A 787 -25.86 -2.63 13.34
C MET A 787 -26.64 -3.92 13.14
N VAL A 788 -25.99 -5.07 13.36
CA VAL A 788 -26.64 -6.39 13.26
C VAL A 788 -27.75 -6.52 14.30
N GLU A 789 -27.49 -6.21 15.58
CA GLU A 789 -28.47 -6.35 16.66
C GLU A 789 -29.67 -5.41 16.48
N VAL A 790 -29.46 -4.18 16.02
CA VAL A 790 -30.55 -3.22 15.69
C VAL A 790 -31.38 -3.75 14.51
N TYR A 791 -30.73 -4.22 13.44
CA TYR A 791 -31.42 -4.74 12.28
C TYR A 791 -32.30 -5.96 12.61
N GLU A 792 -31.77 -6.90 13.38
CA GLU A 792 -32.53 -8.06 13.81
C GLU A 792 -33.70 -7.69 14.77
N ALA A 793 -33.48 -6.70 15.65
CA ALA A 793 -34.55 -6.19 16.51
C ALA A 793 -35.66 -5.52 15.68
N PHE A 794 -35.31 -4.74 14.67
CA PHE A 794 -36.29 -4.10 13.78
C PHE A 794 -37.12 -5.14 13.00
N LYS A 795 -36.47 -6.19 12.50
CA LYS A 795 -37.16 -7.32 11.85
C LYS A 795 -38.14 -8.01 12.80
N LYS A 796 -37.66 -8.38 14.00
CA LYS A 796 -38.45 -9.09 15.01
C LYS A 796 -39.67 -8.29 15.45
N GLU A 797 -39.54 -6.99 15.53
CA GLU A 797 -40.59 -6.10 16.00
C GLU A 797 -41.43 -5.48 14.87
N ASN A 798 -41.18 -5.87 13.61
CA ASN A 798 -41.83 -5.34 12.40
C ASN A 798 -41.75 -3.82 12.27
N ILE A 799 -40.63 -3.22 12.64
CA ILE A 799 -40.32 -1.80 12.48
C ILE A 799 -40.13 -1.46 10.99
N LYS A 800 -40.75 -0.37 10.54
CA LYS A 800 -40.64 0.10 9.15
C LYS A 800 -39.50 1.08 8.93
N THR A 801 -39.04 1.72 10.02
CA THR A 801 -37.84 2.55 10.03
C THR A 801 -36.65 1.82 9.45
N LYS A 802 -35.82 2.51 8.62
CA LYS A 802 -34.66 1.92 7.95
C LYS A 802 -33.37 2.54 8.43
N MET A 803 -32.34 1.72 8.64
CA MET A 803 -30.95 2.17 8.76
C MET A 803 -30.47 2.52 7.35
N ILE A 804 -29.90 3.71 7.12
CA ILE A 804 -29.57 4.20 5.78
C ILE A 804 -28.10 4.55 5.59
N ILE A 805 -27.41 5.06 6.64
CA ILE A 805 -26.00 5.43 6.56
C ILE A 805 -25.28 5.01 7.85
N GLN A 806 -24.02 4.62 7.72
CA GLN A 806 -23.05 4.49 8.81
C GLN A 806 -21.87 5.42 8.52
N VAL A 807 -21.53 6.31 9.48
CA VAL A 807 -20.40 7.24 9.36
C VAL A 807 -19.60 7.21 10.65
N HIS A 808 -18.35 6.68 10.60
CA HIS A 808 -17.47 6.54 11.76
C HIS A 808 -18.15 5.79 12.94
N ASP A 809 -18.57 6.49 13.97
CA ASP A 809 -19.23 5.95 15.18
C ASP A 809 -20.74 6.26 15.21
N GLU A 810 -21.29 6.75 14.09
CA GLU A 810 -22.66 7.25 13.94
C GLU A 810 -23.49 6.32 13.05
N LEU A 811 -24.73 6.04 13.44
CA LEU A 811 -25.76 5.36 12.65
C LEU A 811 -26.89 6.33 12.33
N ILE A 812 -27.35 6.34 11.08
CA ILE A 812 -28.39 7.22 10.60
C ILE A 812 -29.57 6.39 10.10
N PHE A 813 -30.77 6.81 10.52
CA PHE A 813 -32.01 6.13 10.25
C PHE A 813 -33.04 7.06 9.58
N ASP A 814 -33.80 6.50 8.68
CA ASP A 814 -34.98 7.08 8.08
C ASP A 814 -36.22 6.61 8.84
N VAL A 815 -36.78 7.47 9.69
CA VAL A 815 -37.70 7.12 10.77
C VAL A 815 -39.15 7.44 10.40
N VAL A 816 -40.04 6.45 10.61
CA VAL A 816 -41.50 6.63 10.62
C VAL A 816 -41.89 7.30 11.94
N LYS A 817 -42.63 8.41 11.85
CA LYS A 817 -42.95 9.27 13.01
C LYS A 817 -43.63 8.50 14.15
N GLU A 818 -44.51 7.58 13.84
CA GLU A 818 -45.25 6.77 14.83
C GLU A 818 -44.35 5.76 15.56
N GLU A 819 -43.19 5.44 14.98
CA GLU A 819 -42.22 4.52 15.56
C GLU A 819 -41.15 5.21 16.39
N LYS A 820 -41.09 6.55 16.39
CA LYS A 820 -40.01 7.37 16.93
C LYS A 820 -39.49 6.92 18.30
N GLU A 821 -40.33 6.86 19.31
CA GLU A 821 -39.92 6.52 20.68
C GLU A 821 -39.45 5.07 20.80
N ARG A 822 -40.13 4.18 20.07
CA ARG A 822 -39.82 2.76 20.09
C ARG A 822 -38.46 2.52 19.41
N VAL A 823 -38.21 3.14 18.26
CA VAL A 823 -36.96 3.06 17.52
C VAL A 823 -35.81 3.60 18.36
N GLU A 824 -35.96 4.79 18.94
CA GLU A 824 -34.90 5.37 19.78
C GLU A 824 -34.54 4.45 20.96
N LYS A 825 -35.54 3.89 21.62
CA LYS A 825 -35.32 2.96 22.73
C LYS A 825 -34.56 1.71 22.28
N ILE A 826 -34.95 1.10 21.16
CA ILE A 826 -34.30 -0.11 20.62
C ILE A 826 -32.86 0.21 20.23
N VAL A 827 -32.64 1.29 19.47
CA VAL A 827 -31.32 1.65 18.98
C VAL A 827 -30.37 1.95 20.13
N LYS A 828 -30.81 2.76 21.11
CA LYS A 828 -30.01 3.05 22.32
C LYS A 828 -29.69 1.78 23.12
N ASP A 829 -30.68 0.95 23.36
CA ASP A 829 -30.47 -0.32 24.09
C ASP A 829 -29.45 -1.22 23.39
N LYS A 830 -29.58 -1.41 22.07
CA LYS A 830 -28.69 -2.29 21.31
C LYS A 830 -27.27 -1.70 21.18
N MET A 831 -27.13 -0.40 20.99
CA MET A 831 -25.82 0.23 20.92
C MET A 831 -25.12 0.29 22.26
N GLU A 832 -25.80 0.65 23.36
CA GLU A 832 -25.17 0.77 24.69
C GLU A 832 -24.84 -0.58 25.32
N ASN A 833 -25.60 -1.65 25.03
CA ASN A 833 -25.47 -2.98 25.63
C ASN A 833 -24.80 -4.02 24.73
N VAL A 834 -24.29 -3.62 23.58
CA VAL A 834 -23.69 -4.52 22.58
C VAL A 834 -22.53 -5.37 23.11
N ILE A 835 -21.78 -4.87 24.08
CA ILE A 835 -20.68 -5.54 24.78
C ILE A 835 -20.61 -5.07 26.23
N LYS A 836 -20.25 -5.98 27.15
CA LYS A 836 -20.03 -5.63 28.56
C LYS A 836 -18.58 -5.16 28.75
N LEU A 837 -18.42 -3.89 29.10
CA LEU A 837 -17.12 -3.28 29.42
C LEU A 837 -17.09 -2.85 30.90
N SER A 838 -15.89 -2.50 31.42
CA SER A 838 -15.73 -1.87 32.73
C SER A 838 -16.26 -0.43 32.81
N VAL A 839 -16.55 0.16 31.65
CA VAL A 839 -17.14 1.49 31.48
C VAL A 839 -18.44 1.38 30.69
N PRO A 840 -19.49 2.18 31.00
CA PRO A 840 -20.70 2.17 30.19
C PRO A 840 -20.45 2.73 28.80
N LEU A 841 -20.99 2.10 27.77
CA LEU A 841 -21.12 2.74 26.47
C LEU A 841 -22.32 3.71 26.54
N LYS A 842 -22.19 4.88 25.90
CA LYS A 842 -23.23 5.89 25.84
C LYS A 842 -23.41 6.37 24.42
N VAL A 843 -24.66 6.63 24.01
CA VAL A 843 -24.98 7.21 22.73
C VAL A 843 -25.80 8.49 22.89
N SER A 844 -25.59 9.47 22.00
CA SER A 844 -26.50 10.58 21.76
C SER A 844 -27.47 10.23 20.63
N ALA A 845 -28.67 10.77 20.68
CA ALA A 845 -29.68 10.57 19.65
C ALA A 845 -30.37 11.91 19.34
N ASP A 846 -30.26 12.37 18.10
CA ASP A 846 -30.74 13.63 17.65
C ASP A 846 -31.66 13.44 16.41
N TYR A 847 -32.76 14.18 16.36
CA TYR A 847 -33.72 14.13 15.27
C TYR A 847 -33.69 15.40 14.43
N GLY A 848 -33.93 15.26 13.13
CA GLY A 848 -34.04 16.35 12.21
C GLY A 848 -34.96 16.07 11.04
N ILE A 849 -35.34 17.12 10.31
CA ILE A 849 -36.05 16.99 9.04
C ILE A 849 -35.12 16.69 7.88
N ASN A 850 -33.83 16.78 8.10
CA ASN A 850 -32.75 16.42 7.21
C ASN A 850 -31.52 16.00 8.04
N TRP A 851 -30.46 15.52 7.40
CA TRP A 851 -29.25 15.07 8.12
C TRP A 851 -28.49 16.23 8.81
N TYR A 852 -28.58 17.46 8.30
CA TYR A 852 -27.94 18.60 8.94
C TYR A 852 -28.58 18.93 10.31
N ASP A 853 -29.91 18.89 10.40
CA ASP A 853 -30.66 19.20 11.62
C ASP A 853 -30.63 18.07 12.65
N ALA A 854 -30.34 16.84 12.22
CA ALA A 854 -30.23 15.66 13.09
C ALA A 854 -28.87 15.58 13.83
N LYS A 855 -28.15 16.72 14.01
CA LYS A 855 -26.86 16.73 14.71
C LYS A 855 -26.58 18.08 15.40
#